data_602089db2aed4fc858dedd6ce36ae385
#
_entry.id   602089db2aed4fc858dedd6ce36ae385
#
_cell.length_a   1.000
_cell.length_b   1.000
_cell.length_c   1.000
_cell.angle_alpha   90.00
_cell.angle_beta   90.00
_cell.angle_gamma   90.00
#
_symmetry.space_group_name_H-M   'P 1'
#
loop_
_entity.id
_entity.type
_entity.pdbx_description
1 polymer ?
#
loop_
_entity_poly.entity_id
_entity_poly.type
_entity_poly.pdbx_seq_one_letter_code
_entity_poly.pdbx_strand_id
1 'polypeptide(L)'
;MSPGFKLTVTDLYNYTKDKCISQHFLHLPKPKILQLLRGLIETDGCVGTKEIALEMTSKILLEQIRYLILRLGGLTSGYARNRIGNVSPYRNITTRKLSWCIRIPRLPEIMVLFPAAPPSEYFSFFRHGNLLMSRIESIEEDTYTGVVHDFEVNNTHDYTVSHLGVVHNGGGRRNGSFAIYLEPWHADTPAFLKMKSNTGSEEERARDLFYALWIPDLFMRRVEAAGSWSLFCPHEAPGLADVSGPEFDALYERYEREGRAKKVVEAQKLWSDILVSQIETGTPYLLYKDAANSKSNQKNLGTIKSSNLCVAPHTRLSILTDTGDQVSVPIASLAGKEVTVWNGYRYTRVTPVKTGADEPLIRIVVSLNHTRSSVECTYEHKFIMESDESLATAPRVPARDLVVGDRLYAWRDAAGQLIYQTVVAIEEVPELSDTYCFTEHENNVGIFNGILTGQCTEIIEYSSPEETAVCNLASLALPYFVTKERTFDFDRLRAVVATVTENLNRVIDINYYPTESTKRSNMRHRPVGLGIQGLADVFALLNLPWESEGATLLNRQIFEHIYYSALDTSARLAETQGPYETFAGSPMSKGLLQPDLWNLDPASYATAGTLDWAALRARASKGIRNSLLVAPMPTASTSQILGYTECIEPTTTNLYARRTLAGEFTVINKYLVADLLGQGLWNKALKDRILSANGSIQAIEEIPATTKALYKTVWEIKQKTLIDMAADRGAFICQSQSLNLFVPDPTIAKLSSMHFYGWKKGLKTGIYYLRTKSAVQAIKFTVETATATGSKTPEECLLCSS
;
A
#
# COMPACT_ATOMS: atom_id res chain seq x y z
N MET A 1 -3.56 43.42 -38.66
CA MET A 1 -3.66 43.29 -37.17
C MET A 1 -5.06 43.70 -36.78
N SER A 2 -5.78 42.88 -36.04
CA SER A 2 -7.10 43.30 -35.50
C SER A 2 -6.89 44.46 -34.56
N PRO A 3 -7.74 45.48 -34.57
CA PRO A 3 -7.61 46.65 -33.67
C PRO A 3 -7.77 46.16 -32.21
N GLY A 4 -6.77 46.29 -31.42
CA GLY A 4 -6.83 46.03 -29.96
C GLY A 4 -5.70 45.18 -29.33
N PHE A 5 -4.73 44.71 -30.12
CA PHE A 5 -3.61 43.92 -29.56
C PHE A 5 -2.30 44.72 -29.69
N LYS A 6 -2.00 45.55 -28.67
CA LYS A 6 -0.71 46.19 -28.52
C LYS A 6 0.05 45.49 -27.43
N LEU A 7 1.13 44.76 -27.76
CA LEU A 7 2.15 44.36 -26.79
C LEU A 7 2.81 45.62 -26.25
N THR A 8 2.75 45.82 -24.95
CA THR A 8 3.49 46.89 -24.26
C THR A 8 4.88 46.41 -23.92
N VAL A 9 5.81 47.36 -23.71
CA VAL A 9 7.18 47.03 -23.26
C VAL A 9 7.16 46.22 -21.96
N THR A 10 6.18 46.46 -21.10
CA THR A 10 5.96 45.70 -19.86
C THR A 10 5.54 44.25 -20.08
N ASP A 11 4.96 43.92 -21.23
CA ASP A 11 4.58 42.54 -21.57
C ASP A 11 5.77 41.68 -22.03
N LEU A 12 6.87 42.31 -22.43
CA LEU A 12 8.08 41.66 -22.94
C LEU A 12 9.30 41.82 -22.03
N TYR A 13 9.24 42.69 -21.03
CA TYR A 13 10.33 42.97 -20.10
C TYR A 13 9.86 42.80 -18.65
N ASN A 14 10.47 41.89 -17.94
CA ASN A 14 10.49 42.00 -16.49
C ASN A 14 11.57 43.01 -16.11
N TYR A 15 11.28 43.97 -15.23
CA TYR A 15 12.19 45.02 -14.76
C TYR A 15 13.52 44.51 -14.14
N THR A 16 13.70 43.20 -13.99
CA THR A 16 14.84 42.54 -13.37
C THR A 16 15.85 41.96 -14.36
N LYS A 17 16.00 42.46 -15.57
CA LYS A 17 17.10 42.17 -16.53
C LYS A 17 16.90 41.04 -17.54
N ASP A 18 15.87 40.21 -17.50
CA ASP A 18 15.69 39.12 -18.48
C ASP A 18 14.39 39.32 -19.30
N LYS A 19 14.52 39.25 -20.62
CA LYS A 19 13.36 39.25 -21.51
C LYS A 19 12.52 38.03 -21.24
N CYS A 20 11.18 38.21 -21.12
CA CYS A 20 10.23 37.12 -20.98
C CYS A 20 8.90 37.50 -21.65
N ILE A 21 8.09 36.47 -21.95
CA ILE A 21 6.72 36.60 -22.38
C ILE A 21 5.81 36.55 -21.16
N SER A 22 4.88 37.48 -21.03
CA SER A 22 3.91 37.45 -19.94
C SER A 22 3.05 36.20 -19.98
N GLN A 23 2.75 35.61 -18.78
CA GLN A 23 2.08 34.29 -18.61
C GLN A 23 0.80 34.17 -19.47
N HIS A 24 -0.04 35.19 -19.56
CA HIS A 24 -1.29 35.12 -20.31
C HIS A 24 -1.10 34.93 -21.83
N PHE A 25 0.06 35.30 -22.39
CA PHE A 25 0.37 35.05 -23.82
C PHE A 25 0.81 33.61 -24.09
N LEU A 26 1.30 32.90 -23.07
CA LEU A 26 1.69 31.51 -23.22
C LEU A 26 0.47 30.61 -23.43
N HIS A 27 -0.71 31.02 -22.99
CA HIS A 27 -1.95 30.28 -23.07
C HIS A 27 -2.90 30.70 -24.18
N LEU A 28 -2.46 31.54 -25.10
CA LEU A 28 -3.25 31.96 -26.24
C LEU A 28 -3.67 30.79 -27.16
N PRO A 29 -4.77 30.93 -27.91
CA PRO A 29 -5.12 29.98 -28.97
C PRO A 29 -4.03 29.87 -30.05
N LYS A 30 -3.88 28.71 -30.68
CA LYS A 30 -2.84 28.40 -31.69
C LYS A 30 -2.67 29.51 -32.76
N PRO A 31 -3.71 30.08 -33.37
CA PRO A 31 -3.53 31.18 -34.36
C PRO A 31 -2.83 32.42 -33.79
N LYS A 32 -3.06 32.72 -32.52
CA LYS A 32 -2.42 33.87 -31.85
C LYS A 32 -0.96 33.55 -31.45
N ILE A 33 -0.69 32.32 -31.05
CA ILE A 33 0.69 31.83 -30.82
C ILE A 33 1.50 31.93 -32.12
N LEU A 34 0.95 31.54 -33.25
CA LEU A 34 1.63 31.65 -34.53
C LEU A 34 2.00 33.11 -34.87
N GLN A 35 1.12 34.07 -34.62
CA GLN A 35 1.43 35.49 -34.85
C GLN A 35 2.53 36.03 -33.91
N LEU A 36 2.53 35.59 -32.67
CA LEU A 36 3.58 35.92 -31.71
C LEU A 36 4.95 35.35 -32.14
N LEU A 37 4.97 34.07 -32.53
CA LEU A 37 6.17 33.42 -33.05
C LEU A 37 6.66 34.06 -34.36
N ARG A 38 5.75 34.44 -35.23
CA ARG A 38 6.11 35.21 -36.45
C ARG A 38 6.94 36.42 -36.10
N GLY A 39 6.45 37.28 -35.18
CA GLY A 39 7.17 38.48 -34.78
C GLY A 39 8.55 38.19 -34.22
N LEU A 40 8.68 37.15 -33.37
CA LEU A 40 9.95 36.73 -32.79
C LEU A 40 10.94 36.19 -33.83
N ILE A 41 10.45 35.39 -34.79
CA ILE A 41 11.30 34.81 -35.84
C ILE A 41 11.72 35.90 -36.87
N GLU A 42 10.83 36.84 -37.21
CA GLU A 42 11.15 37.93 -38.15
C GLU A 42 12.16 38.92 -37.57
N THR A 43 12.23 39.08 -36.21
CA THR A 43 13.14 40.03 -35.56
C THR A 43 14.49 39.42 -35.22
N ASP A 44 14.50 38.27 -34.54
CA ASP A 44 15.67 37.66 -33.96
C ASP A 44 15.99 36.27 -34.51
N GLY A 45 15.21 35.78 -35.50
CA GLY A 45 15.34 34.47 -36.07
C GLY A 45 15.94 34.42 -37.47
N CYS A 46 16.33 33.23 -37.86
CA CYS A 46 16.77 32.90 -39.23
C CYS A 46 16.04 31.62 -39.68
N VAL A 47 15.33 31.74 -40.82
CA VAL A 47 14.68 30.59 -41.45
C VAL A 47 15.68 29.95 -42.42
N GLY A 48 16.34 28.87 -41.92
CA GLY A 48 17.30 28.13 -42.71
C GLY A 48 16.66 27.03 -43.56
N THR A 49 17.50 26.31 -44.33
CA THR A 49 17.06 25.22 -45.25
C THR A 49 16.56 23.99 -44.51
N LYS A 50 17.00 23.75 -43.28
CA LYS A 50 16.62 22.59 -42.45
C LYS A 50 15.75 22.95 -41.25
N GLU A 51 15.96 24.12 -40.68
CA GLU A 51 15.36 24.53 -39.40
C GLU A 51 15.24 26.04 -39.29
N ILE A 52 14.50 26.50 -38.31
CA ILE A 52 14.44 27.90 -37.91
C ILE A 52 15.32 28.05 -36.67
N ALA A 53 16.30 28.96 -36.71
CA ALA A 53 17.20 29.21 -35.59
C ALA A 53 16.89 30.56 -34.94
N LEU A 54 16.83 30.59 -33.59
CA LEU A 54 16.78 31.83 -32.79
C LEU A 54 17.93 31.79 -31.81
N GLU A 55 18.62 32.93 -31.65
CA GLU A 55 19.70 33.05 -30.63
C GLU A 55 19.38 34.23 -29.69
N MET A 56 19.41 33.98 -28.39
CA MET A 56 19.06 34.99 -27.39
C MET A 56 19.88 34.82 -26.09
N THR A 57 19.92 35.88 -25.29
CA THR A 57 20.63 35.90 -24.00
C THR A 57 19.71 35.58 -22.83
N SER A 58 18.38 35.57 -23.03
CA SER A 58 17.41 35.18 -22.00
C SER A 58 17.08 33.69 -22.10
N LYS A 59 17.46 32.94 -21.10
CA LYS A 59 17.09 31.52 -20.97
C LYS A 59 15.59 31.38 -20.75
N ILE A 60 14.98 32.28 -19.98
CA ILE A 60 13.52 32.26 -19.69
C ILE A 60 12.73 32.39 -20.98
N LEU A 61 13.07 33.36 -21.82
CA LEU A 61 12.40 33.58 -23.11
C LEU A 61 12.57 32.37 -24.03
N LEU A 62 13.76 31.75 -24.04
CA LEU A 62 14.00 30.53 -24.81
C LEU A 62 13.08 29.40 -24.36
N GLU A 63 12.95 29.19 -23.08
CA GLU A 63 12.10 28.12 -22.51
C GLU A 63 10.61 28.37 -22.81
N GLN A 64 10.19 29.61 -22.77
CA GLN A 64 8.83 30.01 -23.15
C GLN A 64 8.55 29.77 -24.63
N ILE A 65 9.51 30.03 -25.50
CA ILE A 65 9.39 29.74 -26.95
C ILE A 65 9.30 28.23 -27.18
N ARG A 66 10.11 27.44 -26.48
CA ARG A 66 10.01 25.98 -26.52
C ARG A 66 8.61 25.47 -26.14
N TYR A 67 8.04 26.00 -25.08
CA TYR A 67 6.69 25.70 -24.66
C TYR A 67 5.65 26.05 -25.73
N LEU A 68 5.77 27.22 -26.38
CA LEU A 68 4.86 27.62 -27.47
C LEU A 68 4.96 26.67 -28.67
N ILE A 69 6.17 26.22 -29.02
CA ILE A 69 6.38 25.26 -30.11
C ILE A 69 5.80 23.90 -29.75
N LEU A 70 5.96 23.47 -28.50
CA LEU A 70 5.35 22.23 -28.00
C LEU A 70 3.83 22.27 -28.13
N ARG A 71 3.20 23.38 -27.80
CA ARG A 71 1.75 23.60 -27.97
C ARG A 71 1.29 23.58 -29.45
N LEU A 72 2.20 23.81 -30.38
CA LEU A 72 1.96 23.65 -31.82
C LEU A 72 2.26 22.23 -32.32
N GLY A 73 2.71 21.35 -31.43
CA GLY A 73 2.96 19.95 -31.74
C GLY A 73 4.34 19.69 -32.31
N GLY A 74 5.36 20.41 -31.86
CA GLY A 74 6.76 20.22 -32.23
C GLY A 74 7.71 20.19 -31.05
N LEU A 75 8.81 19.44 -31.17
CA LEU A 75 9.93 19.49 -30.23
C LEU A 75 11.06 20.34 -30.81
N THR A 76 11.77 21.03 -29.94
CA THR A 76 12.88 21.90 -30.32
C THR A 76 14.19 21.32 -29.76
N SER A 77 15.28 21.52 -30.47
CA SER A 77 16.64 21.32 -29.94
C SER A 77 17.29 22.66 -29.62
N GLY A 78 18.37 22.64 -28.86
CA GLY A 78 19.09 23.86 -28.53
C GLY A 78 20.33 23.61 -27.71
N TYR A 79 21.20 24.60 -27.68
CA TYR A 79 22.46 24.52 -26.95
C TYR A 79 22.89 25.90 -26.44
N ALA A 80 23.69 25.88 -25.37
CA ALA A 80 24.36 27.09 -24.89
C ALA A 80 25.58 27.42 -25.76
N ARG A 81 25.72 28.68 -26.13
CA ARG A 81 26.85 29.16 -26.92
C ARG A 81 27.65 30.17 -26.12
N ASN A 82 28.88 29.79 -25.77
CA ASN A 82 29.77 30.67 -25.03
C ASN A 82 30.64 31.46 -26.02
N ARG A 83 30.39 32.77 -26.14
CA ARG A 83 31.16 33.72 -26.93
C ARG A 83 31.62 34.91 -26.07
N ILE A 84 31.62 34.77 -24.79
CA ILE A 84 32.04 35.83 -23.88
C ILE A 84 33.47 36.21 -24.20
N GLY A 85 33.71 37.52 -24.34
CA GLY A 85 35.02 38.09 -24.72
C GLY A 85 35.23 38.27 -26.22
N ASN A 86 34.40 37.67 -27.09
CA ASN A 86 34.50 37.86 -28.53
C ASN A 86 34.01 39.25 -28.92
N VAL A 87 34.79 39.94 -29.78
CA VAL A 87 34.44 41.25 -30.35
C VAL A 87 33.74 41.03 -31.69
N SER A 88 32.61 41.65 -31.89
CA SER A 88 31.92 41.62 -33.20
C SER A 88 32.70 42.33 -34.27
N PRO A 89 33.07 41.70 -35.39
CA PRO A 89 33.84 42.34 -36.44
C PRO A 89 33.08 43.52 -37.14
N TYR A 90 31.78 43.61 -36.98
CA TYR A 90 30.95 44.61 -37.66
C TYR A 90 30.46 45.75 -36.76
N ARG A 91 30.50 45.63 -35.41
CA ARG A 91 29.90 46.58 -34.48
C ARG A 91 30.81 46.99 -33.31
N ASN A 92 32.02 46.48 -33.23
CA ASN A 92 32.96 46.72 -32.14
C ASN A 92 32.37 46.49 -30.73
N ILE A 93 31.44 45.52 -30.63
CA ILE A 93 30.75 45.18 -29.41
C ILE A 93 31.32 43.87 -28.86
N THR A 94 31.79 43.90 -27.61
CA THR A 94 32.29 42.70 -26.91
C THR A 94 31.10 41.95 -26.29
N THR A 95 31.02 40.66 -26.57
CA THR A 95 30.01 39.76 -25.97
C THR A 95 30.27 39.57 -24.49
N ARG A 96 29.29 39.93 -23.64
CA ARG A 96 29.39 39.90 -22.17
C ARG A 96 28.55 38.81 -21.50
N LYS A 97 27.65 38.15 -22.22
CA LYS A 97 26.77 37.14 -21.70
C LYS A 97 26.78 35.86 -22.55
N LEU A 98 26.47 34.75 -21.90
CA LEU A 98 26.18 33.51 -22.58
C LEU A 98 24.93 33.71 -23.46
N SER A 99 24.94 33.14 -24.69
CA SER A 99 23.75 33.12 -25.55
C SER A 99 23.21 31.69 -25.65
N TRP A 100 21.94 31.58 -25.85
CA TRP A 100 21.22 30.34 -26.04
C TRP A 100 20.66 30.27 -27.44
N CYS A 101 20.98 29.21 -28.15
CA CYS A 101 20.47 28.95 -29.48
C CYS A 101 19.36 27.91 -29.41
N ILE A 102 18.18 28.21 -29.95
CA ILE A 102 17.09 27.25 -30.14
C ILE A 102 16.94 26.96 -31.62
N ARG A 103 16.70 25.68 -31.92
CA ARG A 103 16.43 25.19 -33.26
C ARG A 103 15.01 24.64 -33.31
N ILE A 104 14.18 25.27 -34.13
CA ILE A 104 12.77 24.95 -34.29
C ILE A 104 12.64 24.17 -35.60
N PRO A 105 12.05 22.99 -35.60
CA PRO A 105 11.82 22.23 -36.83
C PRO A 105 10.81 22.97 -37.70
N ARG A 106 10.94 22.84 -39.00
CA ARG A 106 10.05 23.47 -39.98
C ARG A 106 8.71 22.72 -40.03
N LEU A 107 7.91 22.89 -38.97
CA LEU A 107 6.58 22.28 -38.87
C LEU A 107 5.64 22.88 -39.91
N PRO A 108 4.75 22.10 -40.52
CA PRO A 108 3.74 22.62 -41.46
C PRO A 108 2.94 23.79 -40.87
N GLU A 109 2.57 23.70 -39.60
CA GLU A 109 1.80 24.73 -38.87
C GLU A 109 2.55 26.07 -38.75
N ILE A 110 3.90 26.04 -38.63
CA ILE A 110 4.73 27.23 -38.54
C ILE A 110 5.09 27.75 -39.94
N MET A 111 5.32 26.86 -40.87
CA MET A 111 5.73 27.24 -42.25
C MET A 111 4.63 27.93 -43.05
N VAL A 112 3.38 27.86 -42.61
CA VAL A 112 2.30 28.72 -43.13
C VAL A 112 2.64 30.21 -43.00
N LEU A 113 3.47 30.58 -42.01
CA LEU A 113 3.91 31.97 -41.82
C LEU A 113 5.04 32.38 -42.78
N PHE A 114 5.75 31.41 -43.36
CA PHE A 114 6.94 31.62 -44.21
C PHE A 114 6.82 30.79 -45.50
N PRO A 115 5.91 31.14 -46.41
CA PRO A 115 5.57 30.28 -47.56
C PRO A 115 6.71 30.08 -48.57
N ALA A 116 7.77 30.89 -48.50
CA ALA A 116 8.96 30.72 -49.35
C ALA A 116 9.83 29.54 -48.98
N ALA A 117 9.60 28.90 -47.86
CA ALA A 117 10.38 27.73 -47.38
C ALA A 117 9.43 26.55 -47.08
N PRO A 118 9.59 25.39 -47.72
CA PRO A 118 8.71 24.25 -47.50
C PRO A 118 8.90 23.64 -46.07
N PRO A 119 7.90 22.96 -45.51
CA PRO A 119 8.04 22.18 -44.29
C PRO A 119 9.15 21.11 -44.39
N SER A 120 9.67 20.64 -43.24
CA SER A 120 10.62 19.54 -43.24
C SER A 120 9.89 18.22 -43.51
N GLU A 121 10.53 17.34 -44.27
CA GLU A 121 10.03 15.98 -44.54
C GLU A 121 10.31 15.02 -43.34
N TYR A 122 11.40 15.29 -42.59
CA TYR A 122 11.85 14.47 -41.51
C TYR A 122 12.03 15.27 -40.23
N PHE A 123 11.62 14.66 -39.10
CA PHE A 123 11.76 15.25 -37.77
C PHE A 123 12.54 14.29 -36.87
N SER A 124 13.24 14.81 -35.87
CA SER A 124 13.91 14.03 -34.82
C SER A 124 12.94 13.44 -33.78
N PHE A 125 11.67 13.66 -33.95
CA PHE A 125 10.58 13.16 -33.12
C PHE A 125 9.44 12.65 -34.00
N PHE A 126 8.54 11.86 -33.41
CA PHE A 126 7.33 11.38 -34.08
C PHE A 126 6.11 11.58 -33.16
N ARG A 127 4.94 11.58 -33.76
CA ARG A 127 3.68 11.68 -33.01
C ARG A 127 3.08 10.30 -32.84
N HIS A 128 2.67 9.98 -31.61
CA HIS A 128 1.90 8.79 -31.27
C HIS A 128 0.66 9.22 -30.48
N GLY A 129 -0.52 9.16 -31.11
CA GLY A 129 -1.72 9.75 -30.52
C GLY A 129 -1.54 11.24 -30.20
N ASN A 130 -1.72 11.59 -28.95
CA ASN A 130 -1.53 12.96 -28.44
C ASN A 130 -0.10 13.23 -27.91
N LEU A 131 0.79 12.26 -27.98
CA LEU A 131 2.16 12.36 -27.47
C LEU A 131 3.15 12.71 -28.57
N LEU A 132 4.19 13.45 -28.20
CA LEU A 132 5.38 13.69 -29.00
C LEU A 132 6.51 12.85 -28.43
N MET A 133 7.06 11.94 -29.22
CA MET A 133 8.11 11.00 -28.82
C MET A 133 9.45 11.39 -29.46
N SER A 134 10.50 11.38 -28.65
CA SER A 134 11.87 11.63 -29.12
C SER A 134 12.81 10.55 -28.58
N ARG A 135 13.88 10.27 -29.31
CA ARG A 135 14.93 9.35 -28.87
C ARG A 135 15.77 10.00 -27.77
N ILE A 136 16.05 9.27 -26.71
CA ILE A 136 17.03 9.67 -25.70
C ILE A 136 18.42 9.42 -26.28
N GLU A 137 19.28 10.44 -26.28
CA GLU A 137 20.66 10.36 -26.82
C GLU A 137 21.68 10.02 -25.73
N SER A 138 21.51 10.57 -24.54
CA SER A 138 22.36 10.31 -23.36
C SER A 138 21.60 10.54 -22.08
N ILE A 139 21.97 9.82 -21.04
CA ILE A 139 21.53 10.03 -19.66
C ILE A 139 22.77 10.34 -18.86
N GLU A 140 22.79 11.48 -18.16
CA GLU A 140 23.87 11.93 -17.30
C GLU A 140 23.33 12.03 -15.88
N GLU A 141 24.05 11.46 -14.93
CA GLU A 141 23.73 11.57 -13.51
C GLU A 141 24.27 12.88 -12.93
N ASP A 142 23.42 13.57 -12.19
CA ASP A 142 23.83 14.76 -11.43
C ASP A 142 23.30 14.65 -10.00
N THR A 143 24.12 15.07 -9.04
CA THR A 143 23.74 15.02 -7.62
C THR A 143 23.11 16.35 -7.21
N TYR A 144 21.83 16.32 -6.86
CA TYR A 144 21.11 17.46 -6.34
C TYR A 144 20.94 17.35 -4.83
N THR A 145 21.39 18.40 -4.12
CA THR A 145 21.16 18.54 -2.66
C THR A 145 20.20 19.70 -2.41
N GLY A 146 18.97 19.41 -2.12
CA GLY A 146 17.94 20.43 -1.87
C GLY A 146 16.54 19.84 -1.71
N VAL A 147 15.56 20.73 -1.58
CA VAL A 147 14.15 20.33 -1.52
C VAL A 147 13.68 19.99 -2.93
N VAL A 148 13.08 18.81 -3.09
CA VAL A 148 12.38 18.40 -4.30
C VAL A 148 10.87 18.48 -4.08
N HIS A 149 10.14 18.82 -5.12
CA HIS A 149 8.69 18.96 -5.11
C HIS A 149 8.09 18.02 -6.15
N ASP A 150 6.95 17.42 -5.82
CA ASP A 150 6.14 16.64 -6.72
C ASP A 150 4.72 17.22 -6.78
N PHE A 151 3.98 16.95 -7.86
CA PHE A 151 2.62 17.42 -8.07
C PHE A 151 1.69 16.23 -8.29
N GLU A 152 0.57 16.22 -7.60
CA GLU A 152 -0.51 15.30 -7.92
C GLU A 152 -1.42 15.93 -8.97
N VAL A 153 -1.62 15.23 -10.09
CA VAL A 153 -2.49 15.64 -11.17
C VAL A 153 -3.69 14.71 -11.24
N ASN A 154 -4.88 15.27 -11.13
CA ASN A 154 -6.11 14.50 -11.18
C ASN A 154 -6.28 13.78 -12.54
N ASN A 155 -6.67 12.54 -12.49
CA ASN A 155 -7.01 11.61 -13.56
C ASN A 155 -5.85 10.97 -14.33
N THR A 156 -4.77 11.68 -14.63
CA THR A 156 -3.65 11.14 -15.41
C THR A 156 -2.41 10.92 -14.58
N HIS A 157 -2.30 11.60 -13.43
CA HIS A 157 -1.10 11.65 -12.61
C HIS A 157 0.17 12.09 -13.35
N ASP A 158 0.01 12.61 -14.58
CA ASP A 158 1.09 13.05 -15.46
C ASP A 158 1.19 14.56 -15.46
N TYR A 159 2.41 15.08 -15.47
CA TYR A 159 2.69 16.50 -15.68
C TYR A 159 3.95 16.72 -16.49
N THR A 160 4.04 17.87 -17.13
CA THR A 160 5.19 18.21 -17.97
C THR A 160 6.22 18.98 -17.15
N VAL A 161 7.43 18.45 -17.06
CA VAL A 161 8.56 19.13 -16.43
C VAL A 161 9.40 19.83 -17.49
N SER A 162 9.46 21.16 -17.42
CA SER A 162 10.42 22.04 -18.11
C SER A 162 10.98 21.53 -19.45
N HIS A 163 10.14 21.22 -20.43
CA HIS A 163 10.52 20.77 -21.79
C HIS A 163 11.11 19.35 -21.89
N LEU A 164 11.24 18.66 -20.78
CA LEU A 164 11.90 17.35 -20.76
C LEU A 164 10.96 16.18 -20.99
N GLY A 165 9.67 16.40 -20.93
CA GLY A 165 8.71 15.36 -21.18
C GLY A 165 7.57 15.34 -20.16
N VAL A 166 6.67 14.41 -20.38
CA VAL A 166 5.63 14.08 -19.43
C VAL A 166 6.24 13.12 -18.41
N VAL A 167 6.09 13.44 -17.15
CA VAL A 167 6.48 12.59 -16.02
C VAL A 167 5.24 12.25 -15.21
N HIS A 168 5.21 11.05 -14.67
CA HIS A 168 4.16 10.60 -13.78
C HIS A 168 4.56 10.90 -12.34
N ASN A 169 3.63 11.38 -11.51
CA ASN A 169 3.94 11.58 -10.10
C ASN A 169 4.21 10.23 -9.45
N GLY A 170 5.32 10.14 -8.73
CA GLY A 170 5.76 8.95 -8.04
C GLY A 170 4.74 8.53 -6.98
N GLY A 171 4.31 7.26 -7.04
CA GLY A 171 3.43 6.68 -6.05
C GLY A 171 3.91 5.29 -5.69
N GLY A 172 3.47 4.58 -4.77
CA GLY A 172 3.80 3.19 -4.56
C GLY A 172 4.77 2.95 -3.41
N ARG A 173 4.31 3.18 -2.17
CA ARG A 173 5.03 2.76 -0.97
C ARG A 173 4.76 1.31 -0.57
N ARG A 174 3.85 0.60 -1.25
CA ARG A 174 3.49 -0.78 -0.91
C ARG A 174 3.10 -1.57 -2.14
N ASN A 175 3.73 -2.69 -2.32
CA ASN A 175 3.42 -3.67 -3.34
C ASN A 175 2.21 -4.52 -2.96
N GLY A 176 1.62 -5.16 -3.95
CA GLY A 176 0.72 -6.28 -3.76
C GLY A 176 1.38 -7.41 -2.98
N SER A 177 0.59 -8.23 -2.31
CA SER A 177 1.04 -9.28 -1.41
C SER A 177 0.10 -10.50 -1.49
N PHE A 178 0.57 -11.78 -1.27
CA PHE A 178 -0.27 -12.97 -1.19
C PHE A 178 -0.47 -13.45 0.24
N ALA A 179 -1.71 -13.80 0.58
CA ALA A 179 -1.97 -14.62 1.74
C ALA A 179 -2.55 -15.95 1.31
N ILE A 180 -2.03 -17.01 1.89
CA ILE A 180 -2.53 -18.35 1.71
C ILE A 180 -3.44 -18.66 2.89
N TYR A 181 -4.70 -18.96 2.57
CA TYR A 181 -5.70 -19.37 3.55
C TYR A 181 -5.84 -20.88 3.54
N LEU A 182 -5.70 -21.50 4.70
CA LEU A 182 -5.92 -22.93 4.88
C LEU A 182 -6.86 -23.20 6.04
N GLU A 183 -7.68 -24.21 5.93
CA GLU A 183 -8.49 -24.67 7.05
C GLU A 183 -7.75 -25.78 7.82
N PRO A 184 -7.84 -25.83 9.18
CA PRO A 184 -7.05 -26.74 9.98
C PRO A 184 -7.38 -28.24 9.75
N TRP A 185 -8.45 -28.57 9.06
CA TRP A 185 -8.77 -29.95 8.68
C TRP A 185 -7.99 -30.45 7.45
N HIS A 186 -7.29 -29.61 6.73
CA HIS A 186 -6.49 -30.01 5.59
C HIS A 186 -5.32 -30.90 6.00
N ALA A 187 -5.03 -31.94 5.20
CA ALA A 187 -3.98 -32.91 5.51
C ALA A 187 -2.59 -32.27 5.66
N ASP A 188 -2.33 -31.19 4.93
CA ASP A 188 -1.04 -30.49 4.92
C ASP A 188 -0.93 -29.39 5.98
N THR A 189 -1.91 -29.23 6.87
CA THR A 189 -1.85 -28.21 7.93
C THR A 189 -0.55 -28.27 8.75
N PRO A 190 -0.02 -29.44 9.14
CA PRO A 190 1.25 -29.50 9.87
C PRO A 190 2.46 -29.00 9.06
N ALA A 191 2.47 -29.22 7.74
CA ALA A 191 3.51 -28.71 6.85
C ALA A 191 3.36 -27.18 6.65
N PHE A 192 2.12 -26.73 6.43
CA PHE A 192 1.77 -25.32 6.31
C PHE A 192 2.26 -24.47 7.51
N LEU A 193 2.13 -24.95 8.72
CA LEU A 193 2.60 -24.26 9.94
C LEU A 193 4.13 -24.11 9.98
N LYS A 194 4.86 -25.00 9.31
CA LYS A 194 6.32 -24.96 9.28
C LYS A 194 6.89 -24.05 8.19
N MET A 195 6.08 -23.61 7.26
CA MET A 195 6.55 -22.87 6.08
C MET A 195 7.23 -21.53 6.39
N LYS A 196 7.04 -20.97 7.60
CA LYS A 196 7.74 -19.76 8.09
C LYS A 196 8.68 -20.01 9.27
N SER A 197 8.81 -21.25 9.75
CA SER A 197 9.65 -21.56 10.90
C SER A 197 11.10 -21.10 10.70
N ASN A 198 11.72 -20.60 11.76
CA ASN A 198 13.11 -20.12 11.75
C ASN A 198 14.15 -21.25 11.78
N THR A 199 13.72 -22.51 11.94
CA THR A 199 14.56 -23.69 12.07
C THR A 199 14.11 -24.79 11.11
N GLY A 200 15.03 -25.66 10.67
CA GLY A 200 14.74 -26.79 9.77
C GLY A 200 15.23 -26.55 8.34
N SER A 201 14.87 -27.44 7.42
CA SER A 201 15.27 -27.34 6.02
C SER A 201 14.61 -26.13 5.34
N GLU A 202 15.40 -25.29 4.66
CA GLU A 202 14.88 -24.16 3.89
C GLU A 202 14.07 -24.58 2.67
N GLU A 203 14.25 -25.77 2.16
CA GLU A 203 13.46 -26.35 1.07
C GLU A 203 11.97 -26.50 1.44
N GLU A 204 11.65 -26.55 2.74
CA GLU A 204 10.29 -26.61 3.26
C GLU A 204 9.75 -25.24 3.68
N ARG A 205 10.40 -24.13 3.31
CA ARG A 205 10.05 -22.79 3.75
C ARG A 205 9.45 -21.93 2.63
N ALA A 206 8.49 -21.11 3.03
CA ALA A 206 7.87 -20.11 2.18
C ALA A 206 7.71 -18.80 2.96
N ARG A 207 8.83 -18.17 3.33
CA ARG A 207 8.92 -17.07 4.29
C ARG A 207 8.21 -15.79 3.86
N ASP A 208 8.11 -15.54 2.55
CA ASP A 208 7.56 -14.30 1.99
C ASP A 208 6.05 -14.32 1.82
N LEU A 209 5.44 -15.49 1.94
CA LEU A 209 3.99 -15.61 1.94
C LEU A 209 3.42 -15.25 3.31
N PHE A 210 2.21 -14.70 3.30
CA PHE A 210 1.40 -14.58 4.48
C PHE A 210 0.52 -15.81 4.65
N TYR A 211 0.45 -16.31 5.86
CA TYR A 211 -0.29 -17.51 6.20
C TYR A 211 -1.47 -17.15 7.08
N ALA A 212 -2.62 -17.67 6.73
CA ALA A 212 -3.85 -17.49 7.47
C ALA A 212 -4.55 -18.82 7.68
N LEU A 213 -5.08 -19.04 8.84
CA LEU A 213 -5.95 -20.17 9.14
C LEU A 213 -7.41 -19.69 9.20
N TRP A 214 -8.24 -20.39 8.44
CA TRP A 214 -9.68 -20.21 8.38
C TRP A 214 -10.31 -21.26 9.29
N ILE A 215 -10.56 -20.89 10.57
CA ILE A 215 -10.83 -21.83 11.66
C ILE A 215 -12.33 -22.03 11.85
N PRO A 216 -12.87 -23.26 11.67
CA PRO A 216 -14.24 -23.58 12.01
C PRO A 216 -14.43 -23.70 13.53
N ASP A 217 -15.61 -23.35 14.02
CA ASP A 217 -15.96 -23.43 15.44
C ASP A 217 -15.83 -24.85 16.01
N LEU A 218 -16.08 -25.87 15.19
CA LEU A 218 -15.91 -27.27 15.58
C LEU A 218 -14.47 -27.55 16.06
N PHE A 219 -13.47 -27.00 15.36
CA PHE A 219 -12.07 -27.15 15.78
C PHE A 219 -11.84 -26.55 17.17
N MET A 220 -12.32 -25.32 17.41
CA MET A 220 -12.18 -24.65 18.72
C MET A 220 -12.88 -25.44 19.83
N ARG A 221 -14.08 -25.94 19.57
CA ARG A 221 -14.80 -26.81 20.52
C ARG A 221 -14.04 -28.12 20.84
N ARG A 222 -13.42 -28.73 19.85
CA ARG A 222 -12.63 -29.93 20.04
C ARG A 222 -11.31 -29.66 20.76
N VAL A 223 -10.69 -28.53 20.55
CA VAL A 223 -9.53 -28.09 21.35
C VAL A 223 -9.94 -27.89 22.81
N GLU A 224 -11.07 -27.23 23.08
CA GLU A 224 -11.59 -27.02 24.45
C GLU A 224 -11.92 -28.35 25.15
N ALA A 225 -12.49 -29.30 24.42
CA ALA A 225 -12.87 -30.61 24.92
C ALA A 225 -11.72 -31.62 24.96
N ALA A 226 -10.48 -31.24 24.59
CA ALA A 226 -9.33 -32.16 24.46
C ALA A 226 -9.62 -33.36 23.53
N GLY A 227 -10.42 -33.15 22.47
CA GLY A 227 -10.82 -34.18 21.53
C GLY A 227 -9.82 -34.45 20.42
N SER A 228 -10.15 -35.43 19.57
CA SER A 228 -9.40 -35.71 18.35
C SER A 228 -9.78 -34.77 17.22
N TRP A 229 -8.87 -34.57 16.25
CA TRP A 229 -9.08 -33.82 15.04
C TRP A 229 -8.59 -34.60 13.83
N SER A 230 -9.46 -34.76 12.86
CA SER A 230 -9.19 -35.51 11.64
C SER A 230 -8.68 -34.61 10.52
N LEU A 231 -7.61 -35.03 9.87
CA LEU A 231 -7.02 -34.32 8.73
C LEU A 231 -7.42 -35.04 7.45
N PHE A 232 -7.99 -34.31 6.50
CA PHE A 232 -8.51 -34.88 5.25
C PHE A 232 -7.75 -34.35 4.03
N CYS A 233 -7.69 -35.16 2.98
CA CYS A 233 -7.41 -34.69 1.64
C CYS A 233 -8.68 -34.04 1.05
N PRO A 234 -8.62 -32.85 0.44
CA PRO A 234 -9.80 -32.21 -0.18
C PRO A 234 -10.51 -33.09 -1.20
N HIS A 235 -9.77 -33.93 -1.92
CA HIS A 235 -10.34 -34.86 -2.89
C HIS A 235 -11.20 -35.96 -2.23
N GLU A 236 -10.78 -36.44 -1.06
CA GLU A 236 -11.47 -37.50 -0.30
C GLU A 236 -12.59 -36.92 0.58
N ALA A 237 -12.55 -35.62 0.87
CA ALA A 237 -13.55 -34.90 1.65
C ALA A 237 -14.14 -33.70 0.87
N PRO A 238 -14.76 -33.93 -0.30
CA PRO A 238 -15.26 -32.84 -1.14
C PRO A 238 -16.35 -32.04 -0.43
N GLY A 239 -16.36 -30.74 -0.66
CA GLY A 239 -17.40 -29.84 -0.14
C GLY A 239 -17.16 -29.32 1.28
N LEU A 240 -16.13 -29.77 2.03
CA LEU A 240 -15.84 -29.28 3.38
C LEU A 240 -15.52 -27.77 3.37
N ALA A 241 -14.82 -27.29 2.34
CA ALA A 241 -14.52 -25.88 2.20
C ALA A 241 -15.77 -25.04 1.81
N ASP A 242 -16.81 -25.68 1.28
CA ASP A 242 -17.99 -25.02 0.73
C ASP A 242 -19.12 -24.79 1.75
N VAL A 243 -18.97 -25.31 2.96
CA VAL A 243 -19.95 -25.23 4.04
C VAL A 243 -19.36 -24.62 5.31
N SER A 244 -20.22 -24.08 6.18
CA SER A 244 -19.82 -23.47 7.47
C SER A 244 -20.89 -23.76 8.55
N GLY A 245 -20.54 -23.55 9.82
CA GLY A 245 -21.42 -23.77 10.95
C GLY A 245 -21.94 -25.22 11.06
N PRO A 246 -23.23 -25.45 11.41
CA PRO A 246 -23.77 -26.79 11.60
C PRO A 246 -23.67 -27.73 10.38
N GLU A 247 -23.69 -27.15 9.17
CA GLU A 247 -23.52 -27.93 7.93
C GLU A 247 -22.10 -28.46 7.80
N PHE A 248 -21.10 -27.65 8.16
CA PHE A 248 -19.71 -28.08 8.24
C PHE A 248 -19.54 -29.18 9.27
N ASP A 249 -20.08 -28.98 10.48
CA ASP A 249 -20.00 -29.97 11.57
C ASP A 249 -20.54 -31.33 11.13
N ALA A 250 -21.75 -31.34 10.56
CA ALA A 250 -22.42 -32.56 10.10
C ALA A 250 -21.62 -33.28 8.98
N LEU A 251 -21.07 -32.50 8.02
CA LEU A 251 -20.30 -33.05 6.92
C LEU A 251 -18.95 -33.61 7.39
N TYR A 252 -18.25 -32.87 8.26
CA TYR A 252 -16.98 -33.24 8.84
C TYR A 252 -17.12 -34.54 9.64
N GLU A 253 -18.07 -34.63 10.56
CA GLU A 253 -18.34 -35.81 11.38
C GLU A 253 -18.82 -37.01 10.56
N ARG A 254 -19.52 -36.77 9.46
CA ARG A 254 -19.86 -37.82 8.49
C ARG A 254 -18.61 -38.45 7.89
N TYR A 255 -17.65 -37.63 7.43
CA TYR A 255 -16.40 -38.10 6.85
C TYR A 255 -15.49 -38.80 7.88
N GLU A 256 -15.54 -38.42 9.14
CA GLU A 256 -14.90 -39.17 10.23
C GLU A 256 -15.49 -40.56 10.37
N ARG A 257 -16.81 -40.66 10.41
CA ARG A 257 -17.51 -41.96 10.52
C ARG A 257 -17.29 -42.88 9.31
N GLU A 258 -17.12 -42.29 8.14
CA GLU A 258 -16.82 -43.01 6.90
C GLU A 258 -15.32 -43.40 6.82
N GLY A 259 -14.50 -43.02 7.77
CA GLY A 259 -13.06 -43.36 7.82
C GLY A 259 -12.21 -42.72 6.74
N ARG A 260 -12.60 -41.54 6.22
CA ARG A 260 -11.89 -40.82 5.13
C ARG A 260 -10.68 -40.03 5.61
N ALA A 261 -10.41 -39.96 6.90
CA ALA A 261 -9.29 -39.21 7.45
C ALA A 261 -7.94 -39.80 7.01
N LYS A 262 -7.07 -38.97 6.47
CA LYS A 262 -5.68 -39.35 6.19
C LYS A 262 -4.87 -39.52 7.48
N LYS A 263 -5.18 -38.71 8.49
CA LYS A 263 -4.51 -38.73 9.80
C LYS A 263 -5.48 -38.19 10.85
N VAL A 264 -5.40 -38.75 12.03
CA VAL A 264 -6.09 -38.22 13.22
C VAL A 264 -5.03 -37.74 14.20
N VAL A 265 -5.22 -36.55 14.74
CA VAL A 265 -4.32 -35.89 15.69
C VAL A 265 -5.12 -35.41 16.90
N GLU A 266 -4.45 -35.14 18.01
CA GLU A 266 -5.07 -34.45 19.13
C GLU A 266 -5.29 -32.96 18.75
N ALA A 267 -6.51 -32.46 18.92
CA ALA A 267 -6.84 -31.08 18.60
C ALA A 267 -5.97 -30.08 19.38
N GLN A 268 -5.72 -30.35 20.67
CA GLN A 268 -4.84 -29.52 21.49
C GLN A 268 -3.38 -29.51 21.01
N LYS A 269 -2.88 -30.64 20.49
CA LYS A 269 -1.53 -30.70 19.92
C LYS A 269 -1.42 -29.82 18.67
N LEU A 270 -2.37 -29.92 17.74
CA LEU A 270 -2.41 -29.07 16.54
C LEU A 270 -2.57 -27.59 16.92
N TRP A 271 -3.40 -27.30 17.93
CA TRP A 271 -3.55 -25.93 18.44
C TRP A 271 -2.23 -25.38 19.01
N SER A 272 -1.53 -26.20 19.80
CA SER A 272 -0.20 -25.86 20.32
C SER A 272 0.79 -25.54 19.17
N ASP A 273 0.80 -26.34 18.11
CA ASP A 273 1.67 -26.15 16.95
C ASP A 273 1.34 -24.82 16.20
N ILE A 274 0.05 -24.46 16.11
CA ILE A 274 -0.39 -23.16 15.57
C ILE A 274 0.18 -22.01 16.42
N LEU A 275 0.05 -22.09 17.74
CA LEU A 275 0.53 -21.04 18.65
C LEU A 275 2.05 -20.93 18.67
N VAL A 276 2.78 -22.04 18.55
CA VAL A 276 4.24 -22.02 18.40
C VAL A 276 4.63 -21.29 17.12
N SER A 277 3.99 -21.58 16.00
CA SER A 277 4.23 -20.88 14.75
C SER A 277 3.98 -19.36 14.89
N GLN A 278 2.93 -18.96 15.61
CA GLN A 278 2.66 -17.53 15.87
C GLN A 278 3.74 -16.87 16.74
N ILE A 279 4.24 -17.58 17.76
CA ILE A 279 5.30 -17.06 18.63
C ILE A 279 6.59 -16.86 17.84
N GLU A 280 6.95 -17.81 16.97
CA GLU A 280 8.18 -17.76 16.18
C GLU A 280 8.15 -16.75 15.05
N THR A 281 7.00 -16.56 14.39
CA THR A 281 6.93 -15.87 13.10
C THR A 281 5.93 -14.71 13.06
N GLY A 282 5.12 -14.52 14.10
CA GLY A 282 3.99 -13.56 14.12
C GLY A 282 2.77 -14.02 13.32
N THR A 283 2.85 -15.15 12.62
CA THR A 283 1.81 -15.76 11.76
C THR A 283 1.60 -17.24 12.14
N PRO A 284 0.52 -17.92 11.71
CA PRO A 284 -0.54 -17.50 10.80
C PRO A 284 -1.53 -16.51 11.41
N TYR A 285 -2.21 -15.75 10.55
CA TYR A 285 -3.42 -15.02 10.93
C TYR A 285 -4.49 -16.00 11.31
N LEU A 286 -5.35 -15.65 12.26
CA LEU A 286 -6.49 -16.47 12.63
C LEU A 286 -7.80 -15.76 12.33
N LEU A 287 -8.62 -16.37 11.47
CA LEU A 287 -9.97 -15.92 11.16
C LEU A 287 -10.95 -17.04 11.50
N TYR A 288 -12.07 -16.69 12.12
CA TYR A 288 -13.09 -17.63 12.52
C TYR A 288 -14.12 -17.79 11.41
N LYS A 289 -14.09 -18.95 10.74
CA LYS A 289 -14.88 -19.27 9.55
C LYS A 289 -16.38 -19.05 9.79
N ASP A 290 -16.90 -19.56 10.87
CA ASP A 290 -18.32 -19.57 11.14
C ASP A 290 -18.82 -18.17 11.54
N ALA A 291 -18.05 -17.45 12.35
CA ALA A 291 -18.33 -16.05 12.69
C ALA A 291 -18.30 -15.14 11.45
N ALA A 292 -17.33 -15.33 10.55
CA ALA A 292 -17.22 -14.56 9.31
C ALA A 292 -18.41 -14.81 8.38
N ASN A 293 -18.78 -16.07 8.17
CA ASN A 293 -19.87 -16.46 7.27
C ASN A 293 -21.26 -16.14 7.85
N SER A 294 -21.52 -16.50 9.11
CA SER A 294 -22.83 -16.26 9.73
C SER A 294 -23.19 -14.78 9.85
N LYS A 295 -22.17 -13.91 10.02
CA LYS A 295 -22.33 -12.48 10.20
C LYS A 295 -22.11 -11.65 8.93
N SER A 296 -22.00 -12.28 7.76
CA SER A 296 -21.86 -11.58 6.48
C SER A 296 -23.22 -11.28 5.85
N ASN A 297 -23.36 -10.07 5.28
CA ASN A 297 -24.51 -9.74 4.45
C ASN A 297 -24.48 -10.46 3.08
N GLN A 298 -23.34 -11.07 2.71
CA GLN A 298 -23.17 -11.86 1.48
C GLN A 298 -23.40 -13.36 1.68
N LYS A 299 -23.87 -13.81 2.85
CA LYS A 299 -24.08 -15.25 3.12
C LYS A 299 -25.11 -15.95 2.24
N ASN A 300 -25.95 -15.21 1.53
CA ASN A 300 -26.85 -15.73 0.50
C ASN A 300 -26.16 -16.15 -0.80
N LEU A 301 -24.89 -15.77 -0.99
CA LEU A 301 -24.10 -16.08 -2.19
C LEU A 301 -23.39 -17.43 -2.09
N GLY A 302 -22.99 -17.80 -0.88
CA GLY A 302 -22.22 -19.00 -0.59
C GLY A 302 -21.23 -18.79 0.55
N THR A 303 -20.35 -19.76 0.77
CA THR A 303 -19.34 -19.71 1.82
C THR A 303 -18.15 -18.86 1.41
N ILE A 304 -17.78 -17.87 2.23
CA ILE A 304 -16.57 -17.07 2.08
C ILE A 304 -15.38 -17.90 2.57
N LYS A 305 -14.29 -17.95 1.78
CA LYS A 305 -13.17 -18.87 1.97
C LYS A 305 -11.81 -18.19 2.20
N SER A 306 -11.66 -16.92 1.81
CA SER A 306 -10.36 -16.22 1.79
C SER A 306 -10.47 -14.70 1.70
N SER A 307 -9.31 -14.02 1.54
CA SER A 307 -9.08 -12.58 1.30
C SER A 307 -8.03 -12.35 0.17
N ASN A 308 -7.59 -11.19 -0.27
CA ASN A 308 -6.96 -10.88 -1.62
C ASN A 308 -5.52 -10.30 -1.77
N LEU A 309 -4.88 -10.17 -3.09
CA LEU A 309 -3.55 -9.56 -3.49
C LEU A 309 -2.94 -9.76 -4.94
N CYS A 310 -1.81 -9.00 -5.57
CA CYS A 310 -1.27 -9.05 -7.00
C CYS A 310 0.07 -8.48 -7.58
N VAL A 311 0.54 -8.78 -8.94
CA VAL A 311 1.67 -8.27 -9.82
C VAL A 311 1.44 -8.26 -11.38
N ALA A 312 2.31 -7.59 -12.31
CA ALA A 312 2.11 -7.24 -13.74
C ALA A 312 2.32 -8.29 -14.90
N PRO A 313 1.67 -8.18 -16.09
CA PRO A 313 1.54 -9.24 -17.14
C PRO A 313 2.71 -9.41 -18.08
N HIS A 314 3.46 -8.38 -18.43
CA HIS A 314 4.57 -8.43 -19.39
C HIS A 314 5.91 -8.78 -18.74
N THR A 315 5.94 -8.92 -17.42
CA THR A 315 7.11 -9.42 -16.70
C THR A 315 7.54 -10.76 -17.26
N ARG A 316 8.79 -10.84 -17.72
CA ARG A 316 9.30 -12.03 -18.40
C ARG A 316 9.82 -13.06 -17.40
N LEU A 317 9.34 -14.27 -17.52
CA LEU A 317 9.76 -15.40 -16.73
C LEU A 317 10.79 -16.23 -17.53
N SER A 318 11.91 -16.55 -16.89
CA SER A 318 12.90 -17.48 -17.49
C SER A 318 12.46 -18.91 -17.23
N ILE A 319 12.16 -19.65 -18.30
CA ILE A 319 11.71 -21.03 -18.26
C ILE A 319 12.70 -21.96 -18.97
N LEU A 320 12.75 -23.23 -18.55
CA LEU A 320 13.46 -24.29 -19.27
C LEU A 320 12.46 -25.00 -20.17
N THR A 321 12.75 -25.11 -21.46
CA THR A 321 11.93 -25.87 -22.42
C THR A 321 12.12 -27.37 -22.24
N ASP A 322 11.22 -28.19 -22.82
CA ASP A 322 11.35 -29.65 -22.85
C ASP A 322 12.61 -30.10 -23.64
N THR A 323 13.16 -29.25 -24.48
CA THR A 323 14.43 -29.47 -25.20
C THR A 323 15.67 -29.11 -24.39
N GLY A 324 15.51 -28.57 -23.18
CA GLY A 324 16.60 -28.15 -22.31
C GLY A 324 17.14 -26.75 -22.57
N ASP A 325 16.49 -25.96 -23.44
CA ASP A 325 16.89 -24.59 -23.76
C ASP A 325 16.27 -23.62 -22.71
N GLN A 326 17.08 -22.69 -22.23
CA GLN A 326 16.57 -21.61 -21.36
C GLN A 326 16.04 -20.44 -22.23
N VAL A 327 14.74 -20.18 -22.15
CA VAL A 327 14.08 -19.10 -22.88
C VAL A 327 13.38 -18.16 -21.92
N SER A 328 13.32 -16.89 -22.28
CA SER A 328 12.62 -15.87 -21.51
C SER A 328 11.32 -15.49 -22.21
N VAL A 329 10.18 -15.69 -21.54
CA VAL A 329 8.83 -15.52 -22.10
C VAL A 329 7.99 -14.64 -21.18
N PRO A 330 7.14 -13.71 -21.70
CA PRO A 330 6.24 -12.92 -20.87
C PRO A 330 5.34 -13.83 -20.02
N ILE A 331 5.25 -13.55 -18.71
CA ILE A 331 4.50 -14.39 -17.76
C ILE A 331 3.02 -14.49 -18.15
N ALA A 332 2.44 -13.45 -18.74
CA ALA A 332 1.08 -13.46 -19.26
C ALA A 332 0.83 -14.58 -20.29
N SER A 333 1.79 -14.85 -21.15
CA SER A 333 1.68 -15.91 -22.18
C SER A 333 1.76 -17.32 -21.63
N LEU A 334 2.17 -17.45 -20.36
CA LEU A 334 2.36 -18.71 -19.65
C LEU A 334 1.22 -18.98 -18.64
N ALA A 335 0.29 -18.05 -18.48
CA ALA A 335 -0.82 -18.21 -17.55
C ALA A 335 -1.60 -19.50 -17.80
N GLY A 336 -1.79 -20.31 -16.77
CA GLY A 336 -2.46 -21.61 -16.83
C GLY A 336 -1.65 -22.75 -17.47
N LYS A 337 -0.39 -22.53 -17.87
CA LYS A 337 0.50 -23.58 -18.41
C LYS A 337 1.54 -23.96 -17.37
N GLU A 338 1.77 -25.28 -17.20
CA GLU A 338 2.88 -25.73 -16.36
C GLU A 338 4.21 -25.47 -17.09
N VAL A 339 5.14 -24.82 -16.42
CA VAL A 339 6.47 -24.46 -16.94
C VAL A 339 7.55 -24.72 -15.92
N THR A 340 8.78 -24.93 -16.39
CA THR A 340 9.94 -25.18 -15.53
C THR A 340 10.73 -23.89 -15.36
N VAL A 341 10.89 -23.41 -14.11
CA VAL A 341 11.59 -22.16 -13.78
C VAL A 341 12.77 -22.41 -12.86
N TRP A 342 13.75 -21.51 -12.87
CA TRP A 342 14.86 -21.51 -11.93
C TRP A 342 14.47 -20.82 -10.63
N ASN A 343 14.64 -21.51 -9.50
CA ASN A 343 14.25 -21.02 -8.15
C ASN A 343 15.44 -20.47 -7.33
N GLY A 344 16.51 -20.10 -8.00
CA GLY A 344 17.75 -19.65 -7.35
C GLY A 344 18.72 -20.78 -7.03
N TYR A 345 18.29 -22.03 -7.02
CA TYR A 345 19.09 -23.20 -6.69
C TYR A 345 18.97 -24.33 -7.73
N ARG A 346 17.76 -24.66 -8.16
CA ARG A 346 17.48 -25.69 -9.20
C ARG A 346 16.26 -25.30 -10.04
N TYR A 347 16.00 -26.09 -11.10
CA TYR A 347 14.81 -25.96 -11.91
C TYR A 347 13.62 -26.67 -11.25
N THR A 348 12.49 -25.95 -11.10
CA THR A 348 11.23 -26.45 -10.52
C THR A 348 10.05 -26.15 -11.43
N ARG A 349 8.97 -26.94 -11.34
CA ARG A 349 7.76 -26.73 -12.12
C ARG A 349 6.80 -25.81 -11.41
N VAL A 350 6.25 -24.84 -12.15
CA VAL A 350 5.28 -23.85 -11.67
C VAL A 350 4.23 -23.57 -12.73
N THR A 351 3.06 -23.10 -12.31
CA THR A 351 2.00 -22.64 -13.22
C THR A 351 1.76 -21.16 -12.98
N PRO A 352 2.22 -20.26 -13.87
CA PRO A 352 1.93 -18.84 -13.78
C PRO A 352 0.44 -18.56 -13.94
N VAL A 353 -0.08 -17.62 -13.14
CA VAL A 353 -1.48 -17.16 -13.20
C VAL A 353 -1.53 -15.64 -13.23
N LYS A 354 -2.54 -15.08 -13.88
CA LYS A 354 -2.79 -13.64 -13.84
C LYS A 354 -3.27 -13.24 -12.44
N THR A 355 -2.69 -12.19 -11.87
CA THR A 355 -2.89 -11.80 -10.47
C THR A 355 -3.38 -10.36 -10.28
N GLY A 356 -3.21 -9.48 -11.28
CA GLY A 356 -3.70 -8.10 -11.27
C GLY A 356 -3.74 -7.49 -12.67
N ALA A 357 -4.24 -6.27 -12.82
CA ALA A 357 -4.18 -5.52 -14.07
C ALA A 357 -4.05 -4.03 -13.83
N ASP A 358 -3.42 -3.33 -14.78
CA ASP A 358 -3.13 -1.89 -14.76
C ASP A 358 -2.49 -1.39 -13.46
N GLU A 359 -1.52 -2.15 -12.94
CA GLU A 359 -0.72 -1.78 -11.79
C GLU A 359 0.42 -0.84 -12.23
N PRO A 360 0.77 0.16 -11.41
CA PRO A 360 1.97 0.98 -11.63
C PRO A 360 3.23 0.15 -11.37
N LEU A 361 4.21 0.26 -12.25
CA LEU A 361 5.44 -0.53 -12.20
C LEU A 361 6.68 0.33 -12.06
N ILE A 362 7.74 -0.29 -11.51
CA ILE A 362 9.11 0.22 -11.48
C ILE A 362 10.00 -0.76 -12.25
N ARG A 363 10.93 -0.26 -13.04
CA ARG A 363 11.91 -1.05 -13.75
C ARG A 363 13.24 -1.03 -13.03
N ILE A 364 13.70 -2.19 -12.56
CA ILE A 364 15.02 -2.39 -12.00
C ILE A 364 15.94 -2.91 -13.08
N VAL A 365 16.98 -2.17 -13.41
CA VAL A 365 18.00 -2.55 -14.38
C VAL A 365 19.24 -3.06 -13.64
N VAL A 366 19.66 -4.27 -13.96
CA VAL A 366 20.83 -4.90 -13.38
C VAL A 366 21.89 -5.18 -14.43
N SER A 367 23.16 -5.28 -14.05
CA SER A 367 24.27 -5.61 -14.93
C SER A 367 25.06 -6.78 -14.38
N LEU A 368 25.39 -7.72 -15.27
CA LEU A 368 26.30 -8.82 -15.02
C LEU A 368 27.26 -8.93 -16.22
N ASN A 369 28.57 -8.79 -15.98
CA ASN A 369 29.62 -8.88 -17.02
C ASN A 369 29.31 -8.00 -18.26
N HIS A 370 28.92 -6.74 -18.03
CA HIS A 370 28.50 -5.77 -19.06
C HIS A 370 27.21 -6.09 -19.83
N THR A 371 26.54 -7.18 -19.52
CA THR A 371 25.20 -7.48 -20.04
C THR A 371 24.15 -6.90 -19.11
N ARG A 372 23.24 -6.08 -19.63
CA ARG A 372 22.16 -5.49 -18.86
C ARG A 372 20.87 -6.27 -19.05
N SER A 373 20.16 -6.53 -17.99
CA SER A 373 18.79 -7.04 -17.96
C SER A 373 17.92 -6.15 -17.05
N SER A 374 16.62 -6.14 -17.31
CA SER A 374 15.70 -5.36 -16.48
C SER A 374 14.44 -6.16 -16.18
N VAL A 375 13.85 -5.90 -15.01
CA VAL A 375 12.52 -6.39 -14.67
C VAL A 375 11.61 -5.21 -14.34
N GLU A 376 10.41 -5.25 -14.88
CA GLU A 376 9.34 -4.35 -14.52
C GLU A 376 8.43 -5.07 -13.53
N CYS A 377 8.30 -4.49 -12.36
CA CYS A 377 7.61 -5.09 -11.25
C CYS A 377 6.93 -4.00 -10.43
N THR A 378 6.02 -4.40 -9.57
CA THR A 378 5.46 -3.46 -8.61
C THR A 378 6.55 -2.99 -7.63
N TYR A 379 6.40 -1.82 -7.03
CA TYR A 379 7.40 -1.18 -6.15
C TYR A 379 7.80 -2.01 -4.93
N GLU A 380 6.94 -2.91 -4.49
CA GLU A 380 7.21 -3.79 -3.34
C GLU A 380 7.82 -5.14 -3.72
N HIS A 381 8.05 -5.39 -4.99
CA HIS A 381 8.64 -6.61 -5.50
C HIS A 381 10.04 -6.80 -4.90
N LYS A 382 10.24 -7.83 -4.07
CA LYS A 382 11.44 -8.00 -3.25
C LYS A 382 12.57 -8.69 -4.00
N PHE A 383 13.74 -8.12 -3.86
CA PHE A 383 14.98 -8.61 -4.42
C PHE A 383 15.86 -9.21 -3.34
N ILE A 384 16.56 -10.28 -3.66
CA ILE A 384 17.50 -10.93 -2.76
C ILE A 384 18.86 -10.26 -2.93
N MET A 385 19.41 -9.75 -1.82
CA MET A 385 20.71 -9.10 -1.80
C MET A 385 21.86 -10.12 -1.79
N GLU A 386 23.04 -9.67 -2.22
CA GLU A 386 24.26 -10.45 -2.06
C GLU A 386 24.46 -10.80 -0.57
N SER A 387 24.74 -12.06 -0.29
CA SER A 387 25.05 -12.54 1.05
C SER A 387 25.89 -13.81 0.95
N ASP A 388 26.87 -13.95 1.82
CA ASP A 388 27.65 -15.18 1.95
C ASP A 388 26.83 -16.29 2.61
N GLU A 389 25.71 -15.95 3.22
CA GLU A 389 24.76 -16.87 3.79
C GLU A 389 23.96 -17.64 2.71
N SER A 390 23.14 -18.58 3.11
CA SER A 390 22.28 -19.32 2.18
C SER A 390 21.23 -18.39 1.52
N LEU A 391 20.76 -18.74 0.34
CA LEU A 391 19.69 -18.01 -0.35
C LEU A 391 18.45 -17.77 0.52
N ALA A 392 18.22 -18.64 1.49
CA ALA A 392 17.12 -18.62 2.42
C ALA A 392 17.25 -17.54 3.49
N THR A 393 18.47 -17.22 3.91
CA THR A 393 18.79 -16.24 4.96
C THR A 393 19.25 -14.89 4.39
N ALA A 394 19.56 -14.82 3.10
CA ALA A 394 19.99 -13.61 2.43
C ALA A 394 18.94 -12.48 2.58
N PRO A 395 19.37 -11.24 2.87
CA PRO A 395 18.48 -10.10 3.02
C PRO A 395 17.63 -9.87 1.78
N ARG A 396 16.35 -9.54 1.97
CA ARG A 396 15.39 -9.25 0.90
C ARG A 396 14.94 -7.81 0.99
N VAL A 397 15.17 -7.06 -0.09
CA VAL A 397 14.90 -5.62 -0.18
C VAL A 397 13.82 -5.38 -1.24
N PRO A 398 12.75 -4.60 -0.95
CA PRO A 398 11.74 -4.23 -1.94
C PRO A 398 12.36 -3.40 -3.07
N ALA A 399 11.78 -3.47 -4.27
CA ALA A 399 12.27 -2.75 -5.44
C ALA A 399 12.46 -1.24 -5.20
N ARG A 400 11.58 -0.63 -4.43
CA ARG A 400 11.65 0.80 -4.06
C ARG A 400 12.83 1.18 -3.16
N ASP A 401 13.36 0.21 -2.40
CA ASP A 401 14.41 0.43 -1.42
C ASP A 401 15.80 0.07 -1.99
N LEU A 402 15.85 -0.44 -3.23
CA LEU A 402 17.08 -0.68 -3.96
C LEU A 402 17.71 0.65 -4.38
N VAL A 403 19.03 0.68 -4.37
CA VAL A 403 19.82 1.81 -4.89
C VAL A 403 20.78 1.33 -5.97
N VAL A 404 21.15 2.23 -6.87
CA VAL A 404 22.19 1.95 -7.87
C VAL A 404 23.49 1.61 -7.15
N GLY A 405 24.06 0.46 -7.51
CA GLY A 405 25.21 -0.11 -6.83
C GLY A 405 24.90 -1.31 -5.95
N ASP A 406 23.63 -1.53 -5.60
CA ASP A 406 23.20 -2.73 -4.88
C ASP A 406 23.53 -4.01 -5.65
N ARG A 407 23.94 -5.04 -4.93
CA ARG A 407 24.32 -6.32 -5.49
C ARG A 407 23.26 -7.36 -5.15
N LEU A 408 22.57 -7.82 -6.20
CA LEU A 408 21.50 -8.79 -6.09
C LEU A 408 22.04 -10.21 -6.33
N TYR A 409 21.57 -11.15 -5.54
CA TYR A 409 21.89 -12.56 -5.73
C TYR A 409 21.42 -13.03 -7.11
N ALA A 410 22.27 -13.69 -7.87
CA ALA A 410 21.89 -14.30 -9.15
C ALA A 410 21.90 -15.83 -9.05
N TRP A 411 23.06 -16.45 -8.83
CA TRP A 411 23.21 -17.90 -8.63
C TRP A 411 24.61 -18.22 -8.08
N ARG A 412 24.86 -19.48 -7.76
CA ARG A 412 26.21 -19.99 -7.55
C ARG A 412 26.70 -20.74 -8.77
N ASP A 413 27.96 -20.56 -9.17
CA ASP A 413 28.58 -21.28 -10.28
C ASP A 413 28.91 -22.75 -9.89
N ALA A 414 29.41 -23.51 -10.84
CA ALA A 414 29.79 -24.91 -10.63
C ALA A 414 30.93 -25.12 -9.61
N ALA A 415 31.68 -24.05 -9.27
CA ALA A 415 32.72 -24.05 -8.24
C ALA A 415 32.16 -23.59 -6.86
N GLY A 416 30.87 -23.29 -6.78
CA GLY A 416 30.19 -22.80 -5.56
C GLY A 416 30.40 -21.30 -5.31
N GLN A 417 31.03 -20.57 -6.23
CA GLN A 417 31.24 -19.13 -6.11
C GLN A 417 29.90 -18.38 -6.35
N LEU A 418 29.59 -17.41 -5.51
CA LEU A 418 28.43 -16.58 -5.63
C LEU A 418 28.54 -15.63 -6.82
N ILE A 419 27.58 -15.67 -7.70
CA ILE A 419 27.40 -14.75 -8.81
C ILE A 419 26.26 -13.78 -8.44
N TYR A 420 26.49 -12.49 -8.58
CA TYR A 420 25.52 -11.44 -8.29
C TYR A 420 25.40 -10.48 -9.46
N GLN A 421 24.28 -9.82 -9.56
CA GLN A 421 24.01 -8.74 -10.51
C GLN A 421 24.03 -7.41 -9.77
N THR A 422 24.64 -6.39 -10.35
CA THR A 422 24.65 -5.05 -9.77
C THR A 422 23.50 -4.24 -10.33
N VAL A 423 22.73 -3.58 -9.48
CA VAL A 423 21.72 -2.60 -9.88
C VAL A 423 22.42 -1.40 -10.51
N VAL A 424 22.11 -1.12 -11.77
CA VAL A 424 22.77 -0.04 -12.54
C VAL A 424 21.82 1.08 -12.94
N ALA A 425 20.51 0.86 -12.88
CA ALA A 425 19.49 1.90 -13.00
C ALA A 425 18.20 1.43 -12.34
N ILE A 426 17.40 2.38 -11.89
CA ILE A 426 16.05 2.19 -11.36
C ILE A 426 15.16 3.21 -12.06
N GLU A 427 14.15 2.74 -12.79
CA GLU A 427 13.34 3.57 -13.68
C GLU A 427 11.85 3.35 -13.39
N GLU A 428 11.04 4.40 -13.41
CA GLU A 428 9.60 4.26 -13.37
C GLU A 428 9.06 3.81 -14.73
N VAL A 429 8.03 2.96 -14.72
CA VAL A 429 7.37 2.49 -15.95
C VAL A 429 6.12 3.35 -16.18
N PRO A 430 6.04 4.09 -17.30
CA PRO A 430 4.96 5.06 -17.52
C PRO A 430 3.58 4.43 -17.79
N GLU A 431 3.52 3.14 -18.09
CA GLU A 431 2.30 2.45 -18.48
C GLU A 431 1.83 1.54 -17.35
N LEU A 432 0.55 1.67 -16.99
CA LEU A 432 -0.11 0.71 -16.13
C LEU A 432 -0.21 -0.65 -16.84
N SER A 433 -0.02 -1.73 -16.13
CA SER A 433 0.03 -3.04 -16.75
C SER A 433 -0.57 -4.14 -15.90
N ASP A 434 -1.08 -5.16 -16.58
CA ASP A 434 -1.55 -6.39 -15.95
C ASP A 434 -0.42 -7.06 -15.16
N THR A 435 -0.76 -7.71 -14.06
CA THR A 435 0.22 -8.40 -13.22
C THR A 435 0.01 -9.91 -13.19
N TYR A 436 1.10 -10.67 -13.08
CA TYR A 436 1.10 -12.12 -13.07
C TYR A 436 2.07 -12.66 -12.03
N CYS A 437 1.77 -13.82 -11.45
CA CYS A 437 2.65 -14.52 -10.54
C CYS A 437 2.55 -16.03 -10.72
N PHE A 438 3.43 -16.77 -10.05
CA PHE A 438 3.34 -18.21 -9.85
C PHE A 438 3.81 -18.55 -8.43
N THR A 439 3.41 -19.70 -7.93
CA THR A 439 3.94 -20.26 -6.70
C THR A 439 5.06 -21.21 -7.04
N GLU A 440 6.28 -20.88 -6.63
CA GLU A 440 7.40 -21.80 -6.62
C GLU A 440 7.49 -22.45 -5.23
N HIS A 441 7.50 -23.79 -5.18
CA HIS A 441 7.19 -24.55 -3.96
C HIS A 441 8.37 -24.76 -3.01
N GLU A 442 9.58 -24.36 -3.38
CA GLU A 442 10.79 -24.61 -2.59
C GLU A 442 11.35 -23.33 -1.92
N ASN A 443 11.54 -22.27 -2.68
CA ASN A 443 12.11 -21.01 -2.20
C ASN A 443 11.16 -19.82 -2.32
N ASN A 444 9.97 -20.01 -2.89
CA ASN A 444 8.96 -18.97 -3.21
C ASN A 444 9.52 -17.82 -4.00
N VAL A 445 10.33 -18.15 -4.96
CA VAL A 445 11.03 -17.21 -5.79
C VAL A 445 10.98 -17.67 -7.23
N GLY A 446 10.91 -16.70 -8.14
CA GLY A 446 11.09 -16.92 -9.56
C GLY A 446 11.97 -15.83 -10.13
N ILE A 447 12.68 -16.15 -11.18
CA ILE A 447 13.47 -15.17 -11.90
C ILE A 447 12.58 -14.50 -12.93
N PHE A 448 12.13 -13.29 -12.62
CA PHE A 448 11.36 -12.42 -13.51
C PHE A 448 12.31 -11.45 -14.20
N ASN A 449 12.46 -11.53 -15.51
CA ASN A 449 13.48 -10.78 -16.23
C ASN A 449 14.88 -10.86 -15.59
N GLY A 450 15.13 -11.93 -14.84
CA GLY A 450 16.33 -12.10 -14.04
C GLY A 450 16.26 -11.73 -12.56
N ILE A 451 15.11 -11.41 -11.98
CA ILE A 451 14.92 -10.83 -10.62
C ILE A 451 13.76 -11.43 -9.79
N LEU A 452 13.77 -11.38 -8.46
CA LEU A 452 12.97 -12.14 -7.48
C LEU A 452 12.15 -11.36 -6.41
N THR A 453 10.86 -11.76 -5.90
CA THR A 453 9.86 -10.91 -5.11
C THR A 453 8.68 -11.39 -4.17
N GLY A 454 7.86 -10.54 -3.29
CA GLY A 454 6.82 -10.80 -2.19
C GLY A 454 5.56 -9.90 -1.86
N GLN A 455 4.70 -9.85 -0.65
CA GLN A 455 3.21 -9.41 -0.50
C GLN A 455 2.42 -9.05 0.82
N CYS A 456 0.93 -8.83 0.99
CA CYS A 456 -0.06 -8.47 2.08
C CYS A 456 -1.57 -8.93 2.12
N THR A 457 -2.65 -8.63 3.13
CA THR A 457 -4.10 -9.06 3.20
C THR A 457 -5.07 -8.40 4.20
N GLU A 458 -6.49 -8.30 4.00
CA GLU A 458 -7.50 -8.00 5.07
C GLU A 458 -9.01 -7.95 4.76
N ILE A 459 -9.55 -8.38 3.65
CA ILE A 459 -10.95 -8.27 3.23
C ILE A 459 -11.68 -9.60 3.28
N ILE A 460 -12.93 -9.62 3.76
CA ILE A 460 -13.81 -10.80 3.79
C ILE A 460 -14.99 -10.60 2.86
N GLU A 461 -14.85 -11.07 1.63
CA GLU A 461 -15.86 -11.00 0.57
C GLU A 461 -16.01 -12.34 -0.13
N TYR A 462 -17.20 -12.58 -0.72
CA TYR A 462 -17.48 -13.80 -1.45
C TYR A 462 -16.74 -13.82 -2.78
N SER A 463 -16.12 -14.96 -3.09
CA SER A 463 -15.55 -15.28 -4.40
C SER A 463 -15.98 -16.69 -4.84
N SER A 464 -16.08 -16.89 -6.15
CA SER A 464 -16.35 -18.17 -6.80
C SER A 464 -15.44 -18.35 -8.02
N PRO A 465 -15.50 -19.48 -8.73
CA PRO A 465 -14.76 -19.64 -9.99
C PRO A 465 -15.11 -18.58 -11.05
N GLU A 466 -16.31 -18.01 -11.01
CA GLU A 466 -16.83 -17.02 -11.96
C GLU A 466 -16.68 -15.58 -11.47
N GLU A 467 -16.39 -15.35 -10.20
CA GLU A 467 -16.37 -14.05 -9.56
C GLU A 467 -15.21 -13.93 -8.60
N THR A 468 -14.37 -12.92 -8.79
CA THR A 468 -13.30 -12.58 -7.86
C THR A 468 -13.64 -11.30 -7.11
N ALA A 469 -13.68 -11.37 -5.80
CA ALA A 469 -13.97 -10.21 -4.95
C ALA A 469 -12.94 -9.11 -5.12
N VAL A 470 -13.41 -7.86 -5.12
CA VAL A 470 -12.59 -6.64 -5.18
C VAL A 470 -13.16 -5.62 -4.20
N CYS A 471 -12.34 -5.12 -3.29
CA CYS A 471 -12.78 -4.12 -2.33
C CYS A 471 -12.35 -2.71 -2.71
N ASN A 472 -13.28 -1.76 -2.56
CA ASN A 472 -13.03 -0.33 -2.72
C ASN A 472 -12.93 0.31 -1.33
N LEU A 473 -11.76 0.82 -0.97
CA LEU A 473 -11.41 1.20 0.38
C LEU A 473 -11.29 2.72 0.57
N ALA A 474 -11.70 3.20 1.74
CA ALA A 474 -11.40 4.55 2.22
C ALA A 474 -11.23 4.54 3.74
N SER A 475 -10.39 5.43 4.29
CA SER A 475 -10.20 5.57 5.73
C SER A 475 -10.47 7.00 6.22
N LEU A 476 -11.22 7.11 7.31
CA LEU A 476 -11.63 8.37 7.91
C LEU A 476 -10.59 8.82 8.96
N ALA A 477 -10.10 10.05 8.85
CA ALA A 477 -9.17 10.64 9.82
C ALA A 477 -9.94 11.13 11.05
N LEU A 478 -10.09 10.29 12.05
CA LEU A 478 -10.92 10.55 13.23
C LEU A 478 -10.55 11.83 14.00
N PRO A 479 -9.27 12.23 14.15
CA PRO A 479 -8.93 13.47 14.86
C PRO A 479 -9.55 14.74 14.26
N TYR A 480 -9.92 14.70 12.97
CA TYR A 480 -10.63 15.82 12.31
C TYR A 480 -12.01 16.11 12.88
N PHE A 481 -12.64 15.16 13.57
CA PHE A 481 -13.96 15.25 14.18
C PHE A 481 -13.91 15.65 15.66
N VAL A 482 -12.73 15.89 16.21
CA VAL A 482 -12.60 16.43 17.57
C VAL A 482 -12.68 17.96 17.50
N THR A 483 -13.62 18.53 18.25
CA THR A 483 -13.84 19.99 18.31
C THR A 483 -12.81 20.67 19.23
N LYS A 484 -12.74 22.00 19.17
CA LYS A 484 -11.89 22.80 20.07
C LYS A 484 -12.30 22.67 21.55
N GLU A 485 -13.56 22.38 21.80
CA GLU A 485 -14.16 22.16 23.12
C GLU A 485 -13.90 20.74 23.63
N ARG A 486 -13.06 19.96 22.93
CA ARG A 486 -12.73 18.56 23.25
C ARG A 486 -13.98 17.66 23.32
N THR A 487 -14.86 17.79 22.34
CA THR A 487 -16.00 16.90 22.11
C THR A 487 -15.86 16.24 20.74
N PHE A 488 -16.52 15.10 20.54
CA PHE A 488 -16.50 14.42 19.26
C PHE A 488 -17.73 14.79 18.43
N ASP A 489 -17.53 15.33 17.22
CA ASP A 489 -18.60 15.80 16.32
C ASP A 489 -19.14 14.64 15.46
N PHE A 490 -20.15 13.97 15.95
CA PHE A 490 -20.81 12.87 15.26
C PHE A 490 -21.60 13.32 14.03
N ASP A 491 -22.14 14.56 14.02
CA ASP A 491 -22.89 15.07 12.87
C ASP A 491 -21.97 15.28 11.67
N ARG A 492 -20.81 15.86 11.90
CA ARG A 492 -19.78 16.02 10.90
C ARG A 492 -19.23 14.68 10.43
N LEU A 493 -19.03 13.71 11.34
CA LEU A 493 -18.64 12.35 10.98
C LEU A 493 -19.65 11.75 10.01
N ARG A 494 -20.94 11.79 10.33
CA ARG A 494 -22.01 11.25 9.47
C ARG A 494 -22.04 11.89 8.10
N ALA A 495 -21.88 13.21 8.02
CA ALA A 495 -21.84 13.94 6.76
C ALA A 495 -20.66 13.51 5.87
N VAL A 496 -19.48 13.36 6.45
CA VAL A 496 -18.28 12.88 5.72
C VAL A 496 -18.46 11.42 5.29
N VAL A 497 -18.96 10.55 6.16
CA VAL A 497 -19.25 9.14 5.82
C VAL A 497 -20.21 9.04 4.64
N ALA A 498 -21.26 9.87 4.61
CA ALA A 498 -22.19 9.90 3.49
C ALA A 498 -21.46 10.24 2.17
N THR A 499 -20.68 11.32 2.16
CA THR A 499 -19.91 11.75 1.00
C THR A 499 -18.94 10.66 0.52
N VAL A 500 -18.20 10.04 1.44
CA VAL A 500 -17.22 8.99 1.11
C VAL A 500 -17.92 7.74 0.57
N THR A 501 -19.08 7.37 1.11
CA THR A 501 -19.89 6.24 0.61
C THR A 501 -20.37 6.50 -0.82
N GLU A 502 -20.82 7.71 -1.12
CA GLU A 502 -21.20 8.11 -2.49
C GLU A 502 -19.98 8.06 -3.44
N ASN A 503 -18.84 8.57 -3.01
CA ASN A 503 -17.62 8.57 -3.81
C ASN A 503 -17.14 7.15 -4.12
N LEU A 504 -17.13 6.23 -3.13
CA LEU A 504 -16.76 4.84 -3.36
C LEU A 504 -17.74 4.13 -4.33
N ASN A 505 -19.02 4.48 -4.34
CA ASN A 505 -19.94 3.99 -5.35
C ASN A 505 -19.59 4.48 -6.76
N ARG A 506 -19.14 5.74 -6.91
CA ARG A 506 -18.65 6.24 -8.19
C ARG A 506 -17.33 5.57 -8.60
N VAL A 507 -16.45 5.29 -7.65
CA VAL A 507 -15.22 4.51 -7.92
C VAL A 507 -15.58 3.15 -8.51
N ILE A 508 -16.54 2.41 -7.93
CA ILE A 508 -16.99 1.13 -8.50
C ILE A 508 -17.39 1.27 -9.97
N ASP A 509 -18.08 2.36 -10.34
CA ASP A 509 -18.62 2.54 -11.68
C ASP A 509 -17.56 2.93 -12.72
N ILE A 510 -16.49 3.63 -12.30
CA ILE A 510 -15.44 4.17 -13.19
C ILE A 510 -14.10 3.45 -13.06
N ASN A 511 -13.96 2.57 -12.06
CA ASN A 511 -12.70 1.86 -11.82
C ASN A 511 -12.36 0.93 -12.99
N TYR A 512 -11.07 0.77 -13.22
CA TYR A 512 -10.58 -0.26 -14.10
C TYR A 512 -10.58 -1.63 -13.38
N TYR A 513 -11.10 -2.64 -14.06
CA TYR A 513 -11.17 -4.00 -13.52
C TYR A 513 -10.21 -4.94 -14.26
N PRO A 514 -9.30 -5.60 -13.54
CA PRO A 514 -8.25 -6.43 -14.14
C PRO A 514 -8.80 -7.62 -14.93
N THR A 515 -9.92 -8.17 -14.53
CA THR A 515 -10.54 -9.32 -15.18
C THR A 515 -12.05 -9.15 -15.24
N GLU A 516 -12.70 -9.87 -16.15
CA GLU A 516 -14.17 -9.91 -16.20
C GLU A 516 -14.78 -10.51 -14.92
N SER A 517 -14.07 -11.43 -14.24
CA SER A 517 -14.51 -11.99 -12.95
C SER A 517 -14.48 -10.96 -11.84
N THR A 518 -13.47 -10.07 -11.78
CA THR A 518 -13.41 -8.98 -10.80
C THR A 518 -14.46 -7.92 -11.06
N LYS A 519 -14.63 -7.52 -12.33
CA LYS A 519 -15.69 -6.59 -12.74
C LYS A 519 -17.08 -7.14 -12.41
N ARG A 520 -17.32 -8.41 -12.74
CA ARG A 520 -18.59 -9.09 -12.45
C ARG A 520 -18.90 -9.04 -10.96
N SER A 521 -17.97 -9.46 -10.10
CA SER A 521 -18.14 -9.43 -8.64
C SER A 521 -18.46 -8.02 -8.14
N ASN A 522 -17.62 -7.04 -8.53
CA ASN A 522 -17.74 -5.69 -8.01
C ASN A 522 -19.01 -4.98 -8.50
N MET A 523 -19.39 -5.15 -9.76
CA MET A 523 -20.62 -4.55 -10.31
C MET A 523 -21.89 -5.21 -9.75
N ARG A 524 -21.87 -6.53 -9.53
CA ARG A 524 -23.02 -7.29 -8.98
C ARG A 524 -23.25 -7.03 -7.50
N HIS A 525 -22.19 -7.00 -6.70
CA HIS A 525 -22.29 -6.95 -5.24
C HIS A 525 -22.00 -5.58 -4.68
N ARG A 526 -21.28 -4.74 -5.41
CA ARG A 526 -20.90 -3.36 -5.06
C ARG A 526 -20.35 -3.20 -3.62
N PRO A 527 -19.39 -4.03 -3.19
CA PRO A 527 -18.85 -3.91 -1.85
C PRO A 527 -17.98 -2.66 -1.74
N VAL A 528 -18.02 -2.02 -0.57
CA VAL A 528 -17.11 -0.95 -0.18
C VAL A 528 -16.58 -1.23 1.23
N GLY A 529 -15.42 -0.66 1.57
CA GLY A 529 -14.79 -0.82 2.87
C GLY A 529 -14.39 0.52 3.46
N LEU A 530 -15.23 1.03 4.36
CA LEU A 530 -14.92 2.21 5.17
C LEU A 530 -14.12 1.78 6.39
N GLY A 531 -12.93 2.35 6.56
CA GLY A 531 -12.09 2.21 7.73
C GLY A 531 -11.83 3.54 8.43
N ILE A 532 -10.96 3.51 9.40
CA ILE A 532 -10.57 4.69 10.21
C ILE A 532 -9.06 4.75 10.38
N GLN A 533 -8.57 5.91 10.81
CA GLN A 533 -7.21 6.12 11.30
C GLN A 533 -7.22 7.17 12.43
N GLY A 534 -6.29 7.06 13.36
CA GLY A 534 -6.15 8.02 14.44
C GLY A 534 -7.07 7.80 15.63
N LEU A 535 -7.49 6.57 15.95
CA LEU A 535 -8.31 6.30 17.14
C LEU A 535 -7.55 6.65 18.44
N ALA A 536 -6.26 6.31 18.53
CA ALA A 536 -5.43 6.65 19.68
C ALA A 536 -5.24 8.17 19.81
N ASP A 537 -5.12 8.89 18.68
CA ASP A 537 -5.06 10.36 18.68
C ASP A 537 -6.34 10.97 19.24
N VAL A 538 -7.51 10.44 18.88
CA VAL A 538 -8.81 10.91 19.42
C VAL A 538 -8.88 10.69 20.93
N PHE A 539 -8.45 9.53 21.40
CA PHE A 539 -8.44 9.26 22.84
C PHE A 539 -7.51 10.23 23.60
N ALA A 540 -6.34 10.52 23.01
CA ALA A 540 -5.44 11.53 23.59
C ALA A 540 -6.07 12.94 23.60
N LEU A 541 -6.68 13.37 22.48
CA LEU A 541 -7.34 14.68 22.36
C LEU A 541 -8.51 14.87 23.32
N LEU A 542 -9.23 13.79 23.63
CA LEU A 542 -10.39 13.81 24.53
C LEU A 542 -10.05 13.44 25.98
N ASN A 543 -8.77 13.22 26.31
CA ASN A 543 -8.30 12.79 27.63
C ASN A 543 -8.95 11.47 28.09
N LEU A 544 -9.11 10.50 27.19
CA LEU A 544 -9.70 9.19 27.43
C LEU A 544 -8.62 8.11 27.47
N PRO A 545 -8.18 7.64 28.64
CA PRO A 545 -7.30 6.46 28.70
C PRO A 545 -7.94 5.23 28.03
N TRP A 546 -7.15 4.41 27.36
CA TRP A 546 -7.61 3.21 26.64
C TRP A 546 -8.45 2.25 27.49
N GLU A 547 -8.14 2.13 28.77
CA GLU A 547 -8.84 1.23 29.72
C GLU A 547 -10.02 1.92 30.43
N SER A 548 -10.46 3.10 29.96
CA SER A 548 -11.60 3.83 30.53
C SER A 548 -12.92 3.44 29.88
N GLU A 549 -14.01 3.56 30.64
CA GLU A 549 -15.37 3.37 30.12
C GLU A 549 -15.70 4.38 29.02
N GLY A 550 -15.20 5.62 29.14
CA GLY A 550 -15.39 6.66 28.12
C GLY A 550 -14.74 6.29 26.77
N ALA A 551 -13.54 5.70 26.80
CA ALA A 551 -12.88 5.23 25.57
C ALA A 551 -13.66 4.06 24.93
N THR A 552 -14.14 3.11 25.74
CA THR A 552 -14.96 1.98 25.29
C THR A 552 -16.26 2.45 24.65
N LEU A 553 -16.95 3.37 25.31
CA LEU A 553 -18.21 3.94 24.80
C LEU A 553 -17.97 4.71 23.48
N LEU A 554 -16.97 5.57 23.44
CA LEU A 554 -16.65 6.35 22.24
C LEU A 554 -16.24 5.44 21.06
N ASN A 555 -15.43 4.41 21.32
CA ASN A 555 -15.07 3.41 20.29
C ASN A 555 -16.32 2.81 19.66
N ARG A 556 -17.29 2.40 20.43
CA ARG A 556 -18.55 1.84 19.96
C ARG A 556 -19.37 2.88 19.19
N GLN A 557 -19.55 4.09 19.73
CA GLN A 557 -20.33 5.14 19.10
C GLN A 557 -19.78 5.56 17.74
N ILE A 558 -18.45 5.68 17.59
CA ILE A 558 -17.82 6.02 16.32
C ILE A 558 -18.23 5.01 15.23
N PHE A 559 -18.10 3.70 15.49
CA PHE A 559 -18.44 2.69 14.49
C PHE A 559 -19.96 2.54 14.28
N GLU A 560 -20.76 2.78 15.30
CA GLU A 560 -22.23 2.86 15.23
C GLU A 560 -22.64 3.97 14.24
N HIS A 561 -22.10 5.18 14.39
CA HIS A 561 -22.42 6.31 13.51
C HIS A 561 -21.87 6.10 12.08
N ILE A 562 -20.70 5.50 11.92
CA ILE A 562 -20.13 5.16 10.60
C ILE A 562 -21.06 4.17 9.88
N TYR A 563 -21.42 3.06 10.53
CA TYR A 563 -22.27 2.05 9.92
C TYR A 563 -23.67 2.59 9.62
N TYR A 564 -24.27 3.34 10.55
CA TYR A 564 -25.57 3.99 10.36
C TYR A 564 -25.57 4.89 9.13
N SER A 565 -24.63 5.82 9.04
CA SER A 565 -24.57 6.80 7.94
C SER A 565 -24.23 6.15 6.59
N ALA A 566 -23.32 5.18 6.58
CA ALA A 566 -22.97 4.43 5.36
C ALA A 566 -24.19 3.63 4.85
N LEU A 567 -24.93 2.98 5.76
CA LEU A 567 -26.12 2.21 5.43
C LEU A 567 -27.26 3.12 4.95
N ASP A 568 -27.50 4.25 5.63
CA ASP A 568 -28.53 5.24 5.21
C ASP A 568 -28.22 5.78 3.81
N THR A 569 -26.95 6.12 3.56
CA THR A 569 -26.51 6.60 2.23
C THR A 569 -26.65 5.52 1.17
N SER A 570 -26.28 4.28 1.47
CA SER A 570 -26.43 3.15 0.57
C SER A 570 -27.92 2.85 0.24
N ALA A 571 -28.79 3.02 1.23
CA ALA A 571 -30.23 2.88 1.03
C ALA A 571 -30.81 4.01 0.15
N ARG A 572 -30.43 5.28 0.40
CA ARG A 572 -30.81 6.43 -0.46
C ARG A 572 -30.30 6.29 -1.89
N LEU A 573 -29.09 5.79 -2.08
CA LEU A 573 -28.55 5.51 -3.42
C LEU A 573 -29.38 4.40 -4.12
N ALA A 574 -29.83 3.40 -3.40
CA ALA A 574 -30.65 2.34 -3.95
C ALA A 574 -32.05 2.84 -4.38
N GLU A 575 -32.62 3.84 -3.71
CA GLU A 575 -33.90 4.46 -4.11
C GLU A 575 -33.82 5.10 -5.51
N THR A 576 -32.66 5.62 -5.90
CA THR A 576 -32.45 6.33 -7.18
C THR A 576 -31.79 5.47 -8.25
N GLN A 577 -30.90 4.55 -7.86
CA GLN A 577 -30.05 3.78 -8.77
C GLN A 577 -30.33 2.27 -8.74
N GLY A 578 -31.31 1.84 -7.92
CA GLY A 578 -31.60 0.44 -7.66
C GLY A 578 -30.64 -0.20 -6.65
N PRO A 579 -31.06 -1.27 -5.99
CA PRO A 579 -30.21 -2.06 -5.11
C PRO A 579 -29.11 -2.77 -5.90
N TYR A 580 -28.10 -3.28 -5.19
CA TYR A 580 -27.11 -4.16 -5.83
C TYR A 580 -27.79 -5.46 -6.30
N GLU A 581 -27.29 -6.08 -7.38
CA GLU A 581 -27.96 -7.16 -8.12
C GLU A 581 -28.36 -8.34 -7.22
N THR A 582 -27.51 -8.74 -6.31
CA THR A 582 -27.71 -9.91 -5.43
C THR A 582 -28.31 -9.56 -4.07
N PHE A 583 -29.04 -8.45 -3.98
CA PHE A 583 -29.71 -7.99 -2.75
C PHE A 583 -30.77 -8.98 -2.26
N ALA A 584 -31.55 -9.53 -3.17
CA ALA A 584 -32.61 -10.47 -2.83
C ALA A 584 -32.06 -11.72 -2.12
N GLY A 585 -32.67 -12.11 -1.02
CA GLY A 585 -32.21 -13.23 -0.19
C GLY A 585 -31.10 -12.90 0.81
N SER A 586 -30.47 -11.73 0.71
CA SER A 586 -29.49 -11.25 1.69
C SER A 586 -30.11 -11.05 3.07
N PRO A 587 -29.32 -11.06 4.16
CA PRO A 587 -29.81 -10.68 5.49
C PRO A 587 -30.52 -9.33 5.51
N MET A 588 -29.98 -8.33 4.82
CA MET A 588 -30.56 -7.00 4.76
C MET A 588 -31.95 -6.99 4.09
N SER A 589 -32.17 -7.80 3.06
CA SER A 589 -33.49 -7.94 2.42
C SER A 589 -34.53 -8.53 3.37
N LYS A 590 -34.11 -9.17 4.45
CA LYS A 590 -34.97 -9.70 5.54
C LYS A 590 -35.02 -8.73 6.72
N GLY A 591 -34.47 -7.51 6.58
CA GLY A 591 -34.45 -6.49 7.62
C GLY A 591 -33.42 -6.76 8.73
N LEU A 592 -32.44 -7.65 8.52
CA LEU A 592 -31.39 -7.95 9.49
C LEU A 592 -30.18 -7.03 9.27
N LEU A 593 -29.93 -6.17 10.25
CA LEU A 593 -28.76 -5.32 10.32
C LEU A 593 -27.54 -6.08 10.84
N GLN A 594 -26.34 -5.49 10.74
CA GLN A 594 -25.11 -6.12 11.24
C GLN A 594 -25.18 -6.44 12.76
N PRO A 595 -25.68 -5.56 13.65
CA PRO A 595 -25.88 -5.90 15.06
C PRO A 595 -26.81 -7.09 15.30
N ASP A 596 -27.85 -7.28 14.48
CA ASP A 596 -28.74 -8.44 14.60
C ASP A 596 -28.01 -9.76 14.28
N LEU A 597 -27.08 -9.73 13.32
CA LEU A 597 -26.21 -10.87 13.00
C LEU A 597 -25.21 -11.20 14.13
N TRP A 598 -25.02 -10.28 15.07
CA TRP A 598 -24.28 -10.49 16.33
C TRP A 598 -25.20 -10.89 17.49
N ASN A 599 -26.48 -11.11 17.23
CA ASN A 599 -27.50 -11.41 18.22
C ASN A 599 -27.61 -10.33 19.32
N LEU A 600 -27.38 -9.06 18.97
CA LEU A 600 -27.58 -7.96 19.90
C LEU A 600 -29.03 -7.50 19.91
N ASP A 601 -29.55 -7.23 21.12
CA ASP A 601 -30.86 -6.61 21.27
C ASP A 601 -30.81 -5.18 20.69
N PRO A 602 -31.74 -4.80 19.79
CA PRO A 602 -31.86 -3.46 19.27
C PRO A 602 -31.86 -2.36 20.36
N ALA A 603 -32.41 -2.63 21.52
CA ALA A 603 -32.36 -1.71 22.66
C ALA A 603 -30.93 -1.51 23.23
N SER A 604 -30.01 -2.45 22.99
CA SER A 604 -28.66 -2.41 23.55
C SER A 604 -27.68 -1.59 22.73
N TYR A 605 -27.95 -1.26 21.49
CA TYR A 605 -27.07 -0.49 20.61
C TYR A 605 -27.58 0.88 20.21
N ALA A 606 -28.81 1.23 20.51
CA ALA A 606 -29.35 2.58 20.35
C ALA A 606 -28.82 3.53 21.44
N THR A 607 -27.48 3.70 21.51
CA THR A 607 -26.81 4.30 22.68
C THR A 607 -27.03 5.80 22.90
N ALA A 608 -27.71 6.50 21.99
CA ALA A 608 -27.81 7.96 22.13
C ALA A 608 -29.18 8.59 21.81
N GLY A 609 -30.18 7.80 21.46
CA GLY A 609 -31.50 8.38 21.10
C GLY A 609 -31.50 9.30 19.86
N THR A 610 -30.34 9.46 19.19
CA THR A 610 -30.14 10.37 18.06
C THR A 610 -30.23 9.67 16.71
N LEU A 611 -30.21 8.31 16.68
CA LEU A 611 -30.22 7.51 15.46
C LEU A 611 -31.53 6.73 15.36
N ASP A 612 -32.30 6.98 14.29
CA ASP A 612 -33.55 6.26 14.03
C ASP A 612 -33.28 4.94 13.30
N TRP A 613 -32.90 3.93 14.08
CA TRP A 613 -32.64 2.58 13.57
C TRP A 613 -33.88 1.90 13.00
N ALA A 614 -35.08 2.23 13.49
CA ALA A 614 -36.30 1.64 12.99
C ALA A 614 -36.64 2.14 11.57
N ALA A 615 -36.58 3.45 11.34
CA ALA A 615 -36.73 4.05 10.03
C ALA A 615 -35.66 3.58 9.05
N LEU A 616 -34.39 3.51 9.50
CA LEU A 616 -33.30 3.01 8.66
C LEU A 616 -33.49 1.54 8.26
N ARG A 617 -33.85 0.67 9.19
CA ARG A 617 -34.18 -0.73 8.93
C ARG A 617 -35.30 -0.87 7.89
N ALA A 618 -36.38 -0.13 8.05
CA ALA A 618 -37.51 -0.12 7.15
C ALA A 618 -37.13 0.36 5.73
N ARG A 619 -36.23 1.29 5.61
CA ARG A 619 -35.67 1.77 4.32
C ARG A 619 -34.75 0.74 3.71
N ALA A 620 -33.73 0.31 4.45
CA ALA A 620 -32.66 -0.57 3.98
C ALA A 620 -33.19 -1.97 3.56
N SER A 621 -34.25 -2.47 4.20
CA SER A 621 -34.89 -3.74 3.82
C SER A 621 -35.57 -3.71 2.45
N LYS A 622 -35.87 -2.52 1.91
CA LYS A 622 -36.37 -2.33 0.55
C LYS A 622 -35.27 -2.35 -0.50
N GLY A 623 -34.06 -2.00 -0.13
CA GLY A 623 -32.88 -1.99 -1.01
C GLY A 623 -31.72 -1.19 -0.43
N ILE A 624 -30.52 -1.68 -0.65
CA ILE A 624 -29.25 -0.97 -0.43
C ILE A 624 -28.37 -1.10 -1.67
N ARG A 625 -27.54 -0.09 -1.93
CA ARG A 625 -26.67 -0.04 -3.11
C ARG A 625 -25.43 -0.91 -2.96
N ASN A 626 -25.00 -1.20 -1.74
CA ASN A 626 -23.76 -1.88 -1.41
C ASN A 626 -24.01 -3.11 -0.55
N SER A 627 -23.42 -4.24 -0.90
CA SER A 627 -23.55 -5.47 -0.10
C SER A 627 -22.77 -5.39 1.21
N LEU A 628 -21.64 -4.68 1.23
CA LEU A 628 -20.75 -4.48 2.37
C LEU A 628 -20.32 -3.02 2.45
N LEU A 629 -20.06 -2.51 3.67
CA LEU A 629 -19.86 -1.08 3.91
C LEU A 629 -18.63 -0.75 4.75
N VAL A 630 -18.32 -1.50 5.81
CA VAL A 630 -17.33 -1.15 6.82
C VAL A 630 -16.26 -2.24 6.91
N ALA A 631 -15.00 -1.84 6.75
CA ALA A 631 -13.82 -2.71 6.81
C ALA A 631 -12.59 -1.91 7.29
N PRO A 632 -12.30 -1.87 8.60
CA PRO A 632 -11.12 -1.19 9.12
C PRO A 632 -9.81 -1.86 8.67
N MET A 633 -9.17 -1.26 7.64
CA MET A 633 -7.88 -1.67 7.13
C MET A 633 -6.72 -1.11 7.99
N PRO A 634 -5.48 -1.62 7.89
CA PRO A 634 -4.35 -1.19 8.73
C PRO A 634 -3.92 0.27 8.57
N THR A 635 -4.21 0.93 7.46
CA THR A 635 -3.89 2.35 7.15
C THR A 635 -2.42 2.76 7.31
N ALA A 636 -1.49 1.81 7.23
CA ALA A 636 -0.09 2.03 7.55
C ALA A 636 0.64 3.10 6.72
N SER A 637 0.12 3.49 5.55
CA SER A 637 0.67 4.59 4.73
C SER A 637 -0.16 5.87 4.87
N THR A 638 -1.47 5.80 4.77
CA THR A 638 -2.36 6.97 4.81
C THR A 638 -2.35 7.66 6.17
N SER A 639 -2.23 6.91 7.27
CA SER A 639 -2.08 7.48 8.61
C SER A 639 -0.80 8.29 8.75
N GLN A 640 0.29 7.85 8.12
CA GLN A 640 1.58 8.56 8.16
C GLN A 640 1.55 9.85 7.37
N ILE A 641 0.87 9.88 6.20
CA ILE A 641 0.69 11.10 5.40
C ILE A 641 -0.01 12.17 6.23
N LEU A 642 -1.01 11.78 7.02
CA LEU A 642 -1.78 12.71 7.85
C LEU A 642 -1.16 12.96 9.24
N GLY A 643 -0.11 12.20 9.60
CA GLY A 643 0.55 12.31 10.91
C GLY A 643 -0.30 11.83 12.07
N TYR A 644 -1.08 10.76 11.87
CA TYR A 644 -1.92 10.10 12.85
C TYR A 644 -1.47 8.66 13.13
N THR A 645 -2.04 8.06 14.18
CA THR A 645 -1.85 6.64 14.48
C THR A 645 -2.60 5.74 13.47
N GLU A 646 -2.10 4.52 13.31
CA GLU A 646 -2.66 3.57 12.36
C GLU A 646 -4.01 3.04 12.85
N CYS A 647 -5.02 3.07 11.98
CA CYS A 647 -6.32 2.41 12.16
C CYS A 647 -6.87 2.52 13.60
N ILE A 648 -7.09 1.35 14.23
CA ILE A 648 -7.61 1.15 15.57
C ILE A 648 -6.51 0.91 16.61
N GLU A 649 -5.24 1.08 16.24
CA GLU A 649 -4.12 0.66 17.09
C GLU A 649 -3.75 1.69 18.14
N PRO A 650 -3.38 1.25 19.35
CA PRO A 650 -2.74 2.10 20.33
C PRO A 650 -1.33 2.52 19.89
N THR A 651 -0.82 3.58 20.47
CA THR A 651 0.55 4.03 20.27
C THR A 651 1.55 2.97 20.71
N THR A 652 2.45 2.54 19.84
CA THR A 652 3.46 1.52 20.14
C THR A 652 4.58 2.06 21.01
N THR A 653 4.94 3.32 20.84
CA THR A 653 5.93 4.04 21.62
C THR A 653 5.71 5.55 21.51
N ASN A 654 5.91 6.30 22.59
CA ASN A 654 5.72 7.76 22.58
C ASN A 654 6.90 8.51 21.98
N LEU A 655 8.06 7.89 21.82
CA LEU A 655 9.25 8.49 21.23
C LEU A 655 10.10 7.41 20.56
N TYR A 656 10.40 7.55 19.27
CA TYR A 656 11.22 6.61 18.52
C TYR A 656 11.97 7.30 17.37
N ALA A 657 13.05 6.64 16.94
CA ALA A 657 13.75 7.02 15.71
C ALA A 657 13.11 6.28 14.53
N ARG A 658 12.78 7.02 13.51
CA ARG A 658 12.25 6.50 12.25
C ARG A 658 13.30 6.65 11.15
N ARG A 659 13.71 5.54 10.56
CA ARG A 659 14.56 5.55 9.36
C ARG A 659 13.69 5.56 8.12
N THR A 660 13.98 6.48 7.22
CA THR A 660 13.41 6.58 5.88
C THR A 660 14.53 6.77 4.88
N LEU A 661 14.23 6.68 3.59
CA LEU A 661 15.19 6.99 2.53
C LEU A 661 15.77 8.42 2.64
N ALA A 662 14.99 9.36 3.20
CA ALA A 662 15.40 10.74 3.42
C ALA A 662 16.23 10.96 4.70
N GLY A 663 16.50 9.91 5.50
CA GLY A 663 17.27 9.99 6.74
C GLY A 663 16.55 9.42 7.96
N GLU A 664 17.19 9.62 9.12
CA GLU A 664 16.65 9.20 10.42
C GLU A 664 15.97 10.38 11.12
N PHE A 665 14.71 10.20 11.48
CA PHE A 665 13.87 11.23 12.11
C PHE A 665 13.42 10.78 13.49
N THR A 666 13.56 11.63 14.49
CA THR A 666 12.97 11.41 15.80
C THR A 666 11.49 11.75 15.73
N VAL A 667 10.63 10.77 15.92
CA VAL A 667 9.18 10.94 15.98
C VAL A 667 8.75 10.90 17.45
N ILE A 668 7.96 11.86 17.86
CA ILE A 668 7.46 11.97 19.23
C ILE A 668 5.94 12.14 19.22
N ASN A 669 5.28 11.60 20.24
CA ASN A 669 3.86 11.81 20.46
C ASN A 669 3.60 13.30 20.79
N LYS A 670 3.05 14.01 19.80
CA LYS A 670 2.81 15.46 19.87
C LYS A 670 1.86 15.85 21.00
N TYR A 671 0.90 14.99 21.34
CA TYR A 671 -0.07 15.24 22.41
C TYR A 671 0.58 15.13 23.78
N LEU A 672 1.40 14.10 24.00
CA LEU A 672 2.18 13.95 25.22
C LEU A 672 3.09 15.17 25.45
N VAL A 673 3.78 15.63 24.40
CA VAL A 673 4.65 16.82 24.52
C VAL A 673 3.85 18.05 24.88
N ALA A 674 2.69 18.27 24.24
CA ALA A 674 1.83 19.41 24.53
C ALA A 674 1.33 19.39 25.99
N ASP A 675 0.92 18.24 26.49
CA ASP A 675 0.47 18.10 27.88
C ASP A 675 1.61 18.28 28.87
N LEU A 676 2.80 17.73 28.60
CA LEU A 676 3.96 17.91 29.46
C LEU A 676 4.49 19.36 29.44
N LEU A 677 4.38 20.06 28.32
CA LEU A 677 4.66 21.51 28.23
C LEU A 677 3.65 22.30 29.05
N GLY A 678 2.35 22.01 28.92
CA GLY A 678 1.29 22.65 29.71
C GLY A 678 1.44 22.43 31.22
N GLN A 679 2.04 21.30 31.63
CA GLN A 679 2.35 20.95 33.02
C GLN A 679 3.72 21.52 33.50
N GLY A 680 4.50 22.16 32.59
CA GLY A 680 5.84 22.66 32.91
C GLY A 680 6.89 21.59 33.15
N LEU A 681 6.63 20.34 32.75
CA LEU A 681 7.51 19.19 32.96
C LEU A 681 8.48 18.92 31.79
N TRP A 682 8.16 19.41 30.58
CA TRP A 682 8.95 19.09 29.38
C TRP A 682 10.30 19.80 29.38
N ASN A 683 11.37 19.02 29.39
CA ASN A 683 12.75 19.47 29.28
C ASN A 683 13.65 18.39 28.67
N LYS A 684 14.92 18.71 28.39
CA LYS A 684 15.88 17.79 27.78
C LYS A 684 16.05 16.50 28.60
N ALA A 685 16.18 16.63 29.92
CA ALA A 685 16.38 15.49 30.81
C ALA A 685 15.18 14.53 30.80
N LEU A 686 13.96 15.06 30.81
CA LEU A 686 12.76 14.25 30.71
C LEU A 686 12.65 13.55 29.34
N LYS A 687 12.94 14.26 28.24
CA LYS A 687 13.00 13.67 26.90
C LYS A 687 13.98 12.50 26.84
N ASP A 688 15.19 12.67 27.37
CA ASP A 688 16.22 11.65 27.35
C ASP A 688 15.84 10.44 28.23
N ARG A 689 15.11 10.64 29.33
CA ARG A 689 14.55 9.53 30.13
C ARG A 689 13.43 8.79 29.42
N ILE A 690 12.54 9.48 28.70
CA ILE A 690 11.51 8.85 27.88
C ILE A 690 12.17 8.02 26.78
N LEU A 691 13.23 8.53 26.16
CA LEU A 691 13.98 7.81 25.11
C LEU A 691 14.64 6.55 25.68
N SER A 692 15.33 6.65 26.82
CA SER A 692 15.96 5.49 27.49
C SER A 692 14.96 4.44 27.96
N ALA A 693 13.72 4.85 28.27
CA ALA A 693 12.58 3.97 28.59
C ALA A 693 11.84 3.44 27.35
N ASN A 694 12.42 3.54 26.13
CA ASN A 694 11.81 3.12 24.87
C ASN A 694 10.42 3.75 24.63
N GLY A 695 10.27 5.03 25.01
CA GLY A 695 9.04 5.78 24.84
C GLY A 695 7.98 5.56 25.93
N SER A 696 8.24 4.72 26.94
CA SER A 696 7.39 4.58 28.10
C SER A 696 7.56 5.78 29.06
N ILE A 697 6.48 6.19 29.70
CA ILE A 697 6.51 7.21 30.74
C ILE A 697 6.10 6.64 32.11
N GLN A 698 5.82 5.34 32.22
CA GLN A 698 5.23 4.75 33.41
C GLN A 698 6.14 4.81 34.64
N ALA A 699 7.47 4.62 34.44
CA ALA A 699 8.45 4.64 35.51
C ALA A 699 8.96 6.06 35.89
N ILE A 700 8.48 7.11 35.25
CA ILE A 700 8.95 8.47 35.48
C ILE A 700 8.10 9.13 36.59
N GLU A 701 8.65 9.28 37.80
CA GLU A 701 7.91 9.65 39.01
C GLU A 701 7.19 10.98 38.90
N GLU A 702 7.83 12.03 38.36
CA GLU A 702 7.29 13.37 38.26
C GLU A 702 6.09 13.55 37.30
N ILE A 703 5.82 12.56 36.44
CA ILE A 703 4.66 12.60 35.55
C ILE A 703 3.42 12.15 36.31
N PRO A 704 2.32 12.94 36.31
CA PRO A 704 1.09 12.61 36.98
C PRO A 704 0.47 11.28 36.54
N ALA A 705 -0.17 10.57 37.44
CA ALA A 705 -0.82 9.29 37.18
C ALA A 705 -1.88 9.37 36.09
N THR A 706 -2.60 10.46 35.95
CA THR A 706 -3.57 10.73 34.87
C THR A 706 -2.90 10.79 33.52
N THR A 707 -1.78 11.48 33.39
CA THR A 707 -0.96 11.54 32.16
C THR A 707 -0.38 10.17 31.84
N LYS A 708 0.12 9.45 32.84
CA LYS A 708 0.60 8.06 32.67
C LYS A 708 -0.48 7.13 32.12
N ALA A 709 -1.69 7.20 32.68
CA ALA A 709 -2.81 6.38 32.23
C ALA A 709 -3.21 6.68 30.77
N LEU A 710 -3.18 7.97 30.37
CA LEU A 710 -3.57 8.42 29.02
C LEU A 710 -2.57 7.97 27.95
N TYR A 711 -1.28 8.07 28.24
CA TYR A 711 -0.19 7.81 27.27
C TYR A 711 0.50 6.46 27.48
N LYS A 712 -0.23 5.45 27.97
CA LYS A 712 0.24 4.07 27.93
C LYS A 712 0.59 3.66 26.51
N THR A 713 1.75 3.02 26.36
CA THR A 713 2.08 2.31 25.12
C THR A 713 1.26 1.04 25.02
N VAL A 714 1.13 0.51 23.81
CA VAL A 714 0.38 -0.74 23.57
C VAL A 714 0.87 -1.92 24.41
N TRP A 715 2.15 -1.91 24.78
CA TRP A 715 2.77 -2.93 25.63
C TRP A 715 2.33 -2.87 27.11
N GLU A 716 1.74 -1.76 27.52
CA GLU A 716 1.29 -1.45 28.88
C GLU A 716 -0.23 -1.53 29.02
N ILE A 717 -0.94 -1.65 27.90
CA ILE A 717 -2.40 -1.83 27.85
C ILE A 717 -2.72 -3.32 27.94
N LYS A 718 -3.73 -3.68 28.72
CA LYS A 718 -4.24 -5.06 28.78
C LYS A 718 -4.82 -5.46 27.43
N GLN A 719 -4.30 -6.52 26.84
CA GLN A 719 -4.78 -7.00 25.53
C GLN A 719 -6.26 -7.41 25.56
N LYS A 720 -6.78 -7.81 26.74
CA LYS A 720 -8.21 -8.02 26.94
C LYS A 720 -9.03 -6.79 26.55
N THR A 721 -8.58 -5.58 26.92
CA THR A 721 -9.25 -4.32 26.54
C THR A 721 -9.34 -4.15 25.03
N LEU A 722 -8.27 -4.48 24.29
CA LEU A 722 -8.28 -4.40 22.82
C LEU A 722 -9.26 -5.40 22.21
N ILE A 723 -9.34 -6.60 22.75
CA ILE A 723 -10.29 -7.64 22.30
C ILE A 723 -11.72 -7.24 22.62
N ASP A 724 -12.00 -6.69 23.80
CA ASP A 724 -13.31 -6.18 24.17
C ASP A 724 -13.75 -5.05 23.24
N MET A 725 -12.89 -4.05 23.03
CA MET A 725 -13.17 -2.96 22.09
C MET A 725 -13.37 -3.46 20.65
N ALA A 726 -12.64 -4.50 20.23
CA ALA A 726 -12.81 -5.12 18.93
C ALA A 726 -14.18 -5.82 18.80
N ALA A 727 -14.67 -6.44 19.86
CA ALA A 727 -16.02 -7.02 19.87
C ALA A 727 -17.10 -5.94 19.87
N ASP A 728 -16.96 -4.89 20.69
CA ASP A 728 -17.94 -3.80 20.79
C ASP A 728 -18.16 -3.08 19.46
N ARG A 729 -17.08 -2.72 18.74
CA ARG A 729 -17.18 -2.14 17.38
C ARG A 729 -17.50 -3.16 16.32
N GLY A 730 -17.18 -4.44 16.52
CA GLY A 730 -17.41 -5.54 15.57
C GLY A 730 -18.87 -5.67 15.16
N ALA A 731 -19.80 -5.34 16.04
CA ALA A 731 -21.22 -5.30 15.76
C ALA A 731 -21.64 -4.31 14.66
N PHE A 732 -20.79 -3.36 14.31
CA PHE A 732 -20.99 -2.35 13.27
C PHE A 732 -20.02 -2.51 12.08
N ILE A 733 -19.30 -3.62 12.02
CA ILE A 733 -18.33 -3.94 10.95
C ILE A 733 -18.86 -5.14 10.16
N CYS A 734 -19.31 -4.89 8.94
CA CYS A 734 -19.88 -5.96 8.10
C CYS A 734 -18.82 -6.87 7.48
N GLN A 735 -17.62 -6.38 7.19
CA GLN A 735 -16.45 -7.20 6.81
C GLN A 735 -15.66 -7.64 8.06
N SER A 736 -14.34 -7.48 8.07
CA SER A 736 -13.49 -7.73 9.23
C SER A 736 -12.67 -6.51 9.63
N GLN A 737 -11.83 -6.65 10.63
CA GLN A 737 -10.97 -5.60 11.14
C GLN A 737 -9.54 -6.13 11.32
N SER A 738 -8.55 -5.28 11.06
CA SER A 738 -7.13 -5.60 11.23
C SER A 738 -6.76 -5.54 12.72
N LEU A 739 -7.00 -6.63 13.44
CA LEU A 739 -6.73 -6.72 14.88
C LEU A 739 -5.34 -7.26 15.14
N ASN A 740 -4.39 -6.41 15.52
CA ASN A 740 -3.09 -6.82 16.06
C ASN A 740 -3.17 -7.06 17.57
N LEU A 741 -2.45 -8.07 18.05
CA LEU A 741 -2.26 -8.32 19.47
C LEU A 741 -0.78 -8.15 19.81
N PHE A 742 -0.50 -7.50 20.95
CA PHE A 742 0.84 -7.06 21.34
C PHE A 742 1.23 -7.72 22.66
N VAL A 743 2.07 -8.73 22.59
CA VAL A 743 2.49 -9.51 23.75
C VAL A 743 4.01 -9.47 23.85
N PRO A 744 4.58 -8.73 24.83
CA PRO A 744 6.04 -8.62 24.96
C PRO A 744 6.72 -9.99 25.09
N ASP A 745 6.15 -10.84 25.93
CA ASP A 745 6.67 -12.19 26.25
C ASP A 745 5.54 -13.20 26.01
N PRO A 746 5.35 -13.68 24.76
CA PRO A 746 4.27 -14.58 24.42
C PRO A 746 4.54 -15.99 24.97
N THR A 747 3.51 -16.61 25.52
CA THR A 747 3.50 -18.03 25.89
C THR A 747 2.27 -18.70 25.27
N ILE A 748 2.34 -20.00 25.03
CA ILE A 748 1.21 -20.79 24.50
C ILE A 748 -0.06 -20.56 25.32
N ALA A 749 0.07 -20.58 26.66
CA ALA A 749 -1.08 -20.40 27.56
C ALA A 749 -1.71 -19.02 27.43
N LYS A 750 -0.91 -17.93 27.35
CA LYS A 750 -1.41 -16.56 27.17
C LYS A 750 -2.14 -16.42 25.83
N LEU A 751 -1.51 -16.89 24.74
CA LEU A 751 -2.10 -16.79 23.40
C LEU A 751 -3.36 -17.62 23.28
N SER A 752 -3.35 -18.86 23.80
CA SER A 752 -4.54 -19.71 23.81
C SER A 752 -5.71 -19.00 24.53
N SER A 753 -5.46 -18.47 25.73
CA SER A 753 -6.48 -17.72 26.48
C SER A 753 -7.03 -16.53 25.70
N MET A 754 -6.18 -15.75 25.02
CA MET A 754 -6.58 -14.59 24.22
C MET A 754 -7.42 -15.00 23.01
N HIS A 755 -7.01 -16.04 22.28
CA HIS A 755 -7.76 -16.55 21.13
C HIS A 755 -9.11 -17.14 21.52
N PHE A 756 -9.16 -17.95 22.57
CA PHE A 756 -10.44 -18.45 23.09
C PHE A 756 -11.35 -17.33 23.56
N TYR A 757 -10.78 -16.30 24.20
CA TYR A 757 -11.55 -15.14 24.60
C TYR A 757 -12.15 -14.39 23.40
N GLY A 758 -11.34 -14.11 22.37
CA GLY A 758 -11.80 -13.47 21.14
C GLY A 758 -12.84 -14.29 20.37
N TRP A 759 -12.63 -15.62 20.29
CA TRP A 759 -13.61 -16.54 19.70
C TRP A 759 -14.95 -16.52 20.46
N LYS A 760 -14.92 -16.64 21.80
CA LYS A 760 -16.12 -16.58 22.63
C LYS A 760 -16.83 -15.22 22.58
N LYS A 761 -16.09 -14.15 22.32
CA LYS A 761 -16.66 -12.81 22.03
C LYS A 761 -17.29 -12.73 20.62
N GLY A 762 -17.15 -13.73 19.78
CA GLY A 762 -17.73 -13.80 18.45
C GLY A 762 -17.00 -12.98 17.39
N LEU A 763 -15.72 -12.70 17.56
CA LEU A 763 -14.91 -11.99 16.55
C LEU A 763 -14.83 -12.78 15.26
N LYS A 764 -14.76 -12.06 14.11
CA LYS A 764 -14.49 -12.65 12.80
C LYS A 764 -12.99 -12.85 12.59
N THR A 765 -12.17 -11.91 13.04
CA THR A 765 -10.70 -12.00 13.05
C THR A 765 -10.23 -12.18 14.47
N GLY A 766 -9.55 -13.29 14.75
CA GLY A 766 -8.92 -13.57 16.04
C GLY A 766 -7.62 -12.80 16.22
N ILE A 767 -6.79 -12.76 15.18
CA ILE A 767 -5.56 -11.98 15.13
C ILE A 767 -5.12 -11.75 13.68
N TYR A 768 -4.63 -10.54 13.40
CA TYR A 768 -3.92 -10.20 12.17
C TYR A 768 -2.42 -10.51 12.33
N TYR A 769 -1.71 -9.80 13.21
CA TYR A 769 -0.34 -10.14 13.58
C TYR A 769 -0.20 -10.29 15.11
N LEU A 770 0.58 -11.30 15.52
CA LEU A 770 1.16 -11.28 16.84
C LEU A 770 2.41 -10.39 16.82
N ARG A 771 2.35 -9.27 17.54
CA ARG A 771 3.47 -8.36 17.73
C ARG A 771 4.19 -8.69 19.03
N THR A 772 5.50 -8.92 18.95
CA THR A 772 6.36 -9.19 20.09
C THR A 772 7.42 -8.10 20.22
N LYS A 773 8.01 -7.91 21.41
CA LYS A 773 9.18 -7.06 21.54
C LYS A 773 10.40 -7.78 20.98
N SER A 774 11.23 -7.06 20.19
CA SER A 774 12.50 -7.59 19.74
C SER A 774 13.42 -7.91 20.91
N ALA A 775 14.02 -9.09 20.92
CA ALA A 775 15.00 -9.49 21.92
C ALA A 775 16.30 -8.66 21.82
N VAL A 776 16.63 -8.17 20.62
CA VAL A 776 17.76 -7.28 20.34
C VAL A 776 17.23 -5.87 20.15
N GLN A 777 17.51 -4.97 21.08
CA GLN A 777 17.19 -3.56 20.95
C GLN A 777 18.16 -2.91 19.94
N ALA A 778 17.62 -2.27 18.90
CA ALA A 778 18.41 -1.41 18.03
C ALA A 778 19.19 -0.38 18.86
N ILE A 779 20.42 -0.06 18.43
CA ILE A 779 21.42 0.80 19.06
C ILE A 779 20.75 1.97 19.80
N LYS A 780 20.91 2.02 21.10
CA LYS A 780 20.53 3.18 21.92
C LYS A 780 21.40 4.36 21.50
N PHE A 781 20.80 5.50 21.20
CA PHE A 781 21.55 6.77 21.08
C PHE A 781 22.37 6.98 22.35
N THR A 782 23.57 7.54 22.19
CA THR A 782 24.43 7.91 23.30
C THR A 782 23.72 8.99 24.13
N VAL A 783 23.05 8.60 25.18
CA VAL A 783 22.51 9.53 26.18
C VAL A 783 23.65 9.77 27.16
N GLU A 784 24.01 11.02 27.39
CA GLU A 784 24.90 11.40 28.49
C GLU A 784 24.27 10.91 29.79
N THR A 785 24.81 9.84 30.35
CA THR A 785 24.42 9.36 31.68
C THR A 785 24.83 10.42 32.70
N ALA A 786 23.82 11.05 33.30
CA ALA A 786 24.06 11.86 34.48
C ALA A 786 24.71 10.94 35.53
N THR A 787 25.97 11.22 35.85
CA THR A 787 26.77 10.51 36.83
C THR A 787 26.06 10.48 38.17
N ALA A 788 25.50 9.33 38.52
CA ALA A 788 25.19 9.04 39.92
C ALA A 788 26.52 8.88 40.65
N THR A 789 26.84 9.81 41.52
CA THR A 789 27.96 9.73 42.45
C THR A 789 27.71 8.58 43.42
N GLY A 790 28.37 7.46 43.18
CA GLY A 790 28.33 6.30 44.04
C GLY A 790 29.42 5.32 43.59
N SER A 791 30.57 5.36 44.25
CA SER A 791 31.76 4.53 44.00
C SER A 791 31.41 3.05 44.08
N LYS A 792 31.63 2.30 42.97
CA LYS A 792 32.00 0.87 42.98
C LYS A 792 32.94 0.60 41.85
N THR A 793 34.06 -0.01 42.18
CA THR A 793 35.14 -0.48 41.36
C THR A 793 34.68 -1.42 40.24
N PRO A 794 35.32 -1.41 39.05
CA PRO A 794 34.98 -2.30 37.96
C PRO A 794 35.50 -3.73 38.26
N GLU A 795 34.64 -4.70 38.29
CA GLU A 795 35.00 -6.10 38.05
C GLU A 795 35.06 -6.32 36.53
N GLU A 796 36.21 -6.76 36.12
CA GLU A 796 36.53 -7.15 34.75
C GLU A 796 35.63 -8.36 34.34
N CYS A 797 34.91 -8.19 33.26
CA CYS A 797 34.17 -9.26 32.62
C CYS A 797 35.09 -10.07 31.72
N LEU A 798 35.60 -11.17 32.24
CA LEU A 798 36.34 -12.21 31.52
C LEU A 798 35.36 -13.21 30.92
N LEU A 799 34.72 -12.89 29.80
CA LEU A 799 34.00 -13.86 28.97
C LEU A 799 33.72 -13.31 27.58
N CYS A 800 34.79 -12.97 26.81
CA CYS A 800 34.73 -12.82 25.35
C CYS A 800 36.08 -13.27 24.78
N SER A 801 36.33 -14.56 24.82
CA SER A 801 37.36 -15.20 23.99
C SER A 801 37.12 -16.72 23.94
N SER A 802 36.29 -17.13 23.00
CA SER A 802 36.44 -18.41 22.28
C SER A 802 35.36 -18.45 21.17
#